data_99bb5f7af7cfc2d7a6d66fa582a3f5f3
#
_entry.id   99bb5f7af7cfc2d7a6d66fa582a3f5f3
#
_cell.length_a   1.000
_cell.length_b   1.000
_cell.length_c   1.000
_cell.angle_alpha   90.00
_cell.angle_beta   90.00
_cell.angle_gamma   90.00
#
_symmetry.space_group_name_H-M   'P 1'
#
loop_
_entity.id
_entity.type
_entity.pdbx_description
1 polymer ?
#
loop_
_entity_poly.entity_id
_entity_poly.type
_entity_poly.pdbx_seq_one_letter_code
_entity_poly.pdbx_strand_id
1 'polypeptide(L)'
;MEMNNESMMAWNIIEKTGANLFLTGKAGTGKTTFLKELRRKSPKRMVVLAPTGIAAINAGGMTIHSFFQLPLSPYLPGTTFGGGEQKRYQFSKVKRNIIRSMDLLVIDEISMVRSDLLDAIDSVMRRYRKHDLPFGGVQLLMIGDLHQLAPVTVGGEEAMLRQYYDTPYFFSSKALQQVGYLTIELKTVYRQQDDRFISLLNQIRENRVTDETFQALNQRYIPNYTPPANSDYIRLTTHNAPANYINEQELAALPSQAYSFTAEVEDNFPESSYPADYELVLKPGAQIMFIKNDSQHRFYNGMIGEVRSIVDDEITVRSKDDDEDFVLEKAEWTNSKYTLNEETKEIEETVEGVFRQYPVRLAWAITIHKSQGLTFEHAIIDASHSFSHGQTYVALSRCRSLEGMVLSQPLSRSAIISDQTVDAFNGNLTPPTHETISALELQYSVQMIYELFDFRQMQSSYDLLLRCLAEFYSSKYPRVFNEYQQMAVVFKSLNGVADKFRVQYTQMLAADAQISNPALQDRIHKGAKYFRQKMGVITDLIKKTNLETENKTAKKQFQDRFSTFAEEAKLKESLLRYEQDTEFSVSDYLKKKAQFLLSQEEGGSSSKSSKRNRNGGGSTRGSDSKEPKAPKISTKEISYNLFKQGLSIDQIAVERNLTKGTIIGHLTPYVKEGKIGLRTFISTSREEKIRGFMEKHPEIEHFGEIKEALGGAYEYWEIKLIHDLMQGDK
;
A
#
# COMPACT_ATOMS: atom_id res chain seq x y z
N MET A 1 -9.40 23.96 5.98
CA MET A 1 -10.80 23.55 6.01
C MET A 1 -11.21 23.53 7.48
N GLU A 2 -12.23 24.28 7.88
CA GLU A 2 -12.81 24.09 9.18
C GLU A 2 -13.46 22.71 9.21
N MET A 3 -13.08 21.90 10.18
CA MET A 3 -13.68 20.57 10.35
C MET A 3 -15.11 20.75 10.86
N ASN A 4 -16.07 20.16 10.15
CA ASN A 4 -17.42 20.07 10.67
C ASN A 4 -17.49 19.04 11.83
N ASN A 5 -18.62 18.98 12.52
CA ASN A 5 -18.78 18.14 13.71
C ASN A 5 -18.47 16.65 13.43
N GLU A 6 -18.96 16.10 12.31
CA GLU A 6 -18.73 14.70 11.91
C GLU A 6 -17.24 14.42 11.66
N SER A 7 -16.56 15.33 10.96
CA SER A 7 -15.12 15.21 10.71
C SER A 7 -14.30 15.28 12.01
N MET A 8 -14.71 16.13 12.96
CA MET A 8 -14.08 16.26 14.27
C MET A 8 -14.29 14.98 15.11
N MET A 9 -15.48 14.40 15.07
CA MET A 9 -15.77 13.13 15.74
C MET A 9 -14.92 12.00 15.15
N ALA A 10 -14.86 11.89 13.81
CA ALA A 10 -14.01 10.90 13.13
C ALA A 10 -12.54 11.06 13.52
N TRP A 11 -12.05 12.29 13.55
CA TRP A 11 -10.69 12.61 13.99
C TRP A 11 -10.42 12.14 15.41
N ASN A 12 -11.32 12.45 16.35
CA ASN A 12 -11.17 12.04 17.75
C ASN A 12 -11.16 10.52 17.91
N ILE A 13 -12.02 9.79 17.20
CA ILE A 13 -12.01 8.32 17.20
C ILE A 13 -10.68 7.79 16.73
N ILE A 14 -10.15 8.31 15.62
CA ILE A 14 -8.89 7.83 15.05
C ILE A 14 -7.72 8.14 15.99
N GLU A 15 -7.62 9.37 16.49
CA GLU A 15 -6.44 9.79 17.26
C GLU A 15 -6.46 9.32 18.72
N LYS A 16 -7.63 9.30 19.33
CA LYS A 16 -7.73 9.08 20.77
C LYS A 16 -8.23 7.71 21.17
N THR A 17 -8.65 6.89 20.20
CA THR A 17 -9.14 5.54 20.48
C THR A 17 -8.44 4.49 19.62
N GLY A 18 -8.64 3.21 19.98
CA GLY A 18 -8.26 2.07 19.15
C GLY A 18 -9.42 1.48 18.34
N ALA A 19 -10.59 2.12 18.33
CA ALA A 19 -11.78 1.64 17.66
C ALA A 19 -11.64 1.76 16.14
N ASN A 20 -12.06 0.72 15.42
CA ASN A 20 -12.15 0.77 13.96
C ASN A 20 -13.26 1.74 13.54
N LEU A 21 -13.05 2.42 12.43
CA LEU A 21 -13.99 3.41 11.91
C LEU A 21 -14.31 3.15 10.45
N PHE A 22 -15.60 3.13 10.12
CA PHE A 22 -16.11 3.28 8.77
C PHE A 22 -16.56 4.74 8.58
N LEU A 23 -15.80 5.47 7.78
CA LEU A 23 -16.10 6.85 7.39
C LEU A 23 -16.81 6.84 6.04
N THR A 24 -18.11 7.07 6.06
CA THR A 24 -18.96 7.08 4.87
C THR A 24 -19.47 8.48 4.56
N GLY A 25 -20.19 8.60 3.46
CA GLY A 25 -20.84 9.84 3.04
C GLY A 25 -21.01 9.88 1.53
N LYS A 26 -21.93 10.73 1.09
CA LYS A 26 -22.29 10.92 -0.31
C LYS A 26 -21.08 11.33 -1.17
N ALA A 27 -21.22 11.23 -2.48
CA ALA A 27 -20.22 11.80 -3.40
C ALA A 27 -20.03 13.29 -3.09
N GLY A 28 -18.77 13.76 -3.03
CA GLY A 28 -18.47 15.17 -2.80
C GLY A 28 -18.54 15.66 -1.33
N THR A 29 -18.65 14.77 -0.34
CA THR A 29 -18.67 15.15 1.10
C THR A 29 -17.29 15.35 1.72
N GLY A 30 -16.20 15.32 0.95
CA GLY A 30 -14.87 15.65 1.46
C GLY A 30 -14.09 14.48 2.09
N LYS A 31 -14.47 13.22 1.88
CA LYS A 31 -13.76 12.02 2.40
C LYS A 31 -12.26 12.03 2.07
N THR A 32 -11.93 12.28 0.80
CA THR A 32 -10.53 12.34 0.34
C THR A 32 -9.76 13.52 0.96
N THR A 33 -10.44 14.65 1.17
CA THR A 33 -9.84 15.83 1.83
C THR A 33 -9.55 15.52 3.29
N PHE A 34 -10.47 14.84 3.98
CA PHE A 34 -10.25 14.35 5.34
C PHE A 34 -9.02 13.43 5.43
N LEU A 35 -8.89 12.47 4.52
CA LEU A 35 -7.73 11.57 4.46
C LEU A 35 -6.42 12.34 4.26
N LYS A 36 -6.38 13.32 3.35
CA LYS A 36 -5.19 14.16 3.13
C LYS A 36 -4.79 14.94 4.37
N GLU A 37 -5.77 15.52 5.09
CA GLU A 37 -5.51 16.23 6.34
C GLU A 37 -5.04 15.27 7.45
N LEU A 38 -5.62 14.07 7.53
CA LEU A 38 -5.20 13.03 8.48
C LEU A 38 -3.75 12.63 8.26
N ARG A 39 -3.36 12.35 7.01
CA ARG A 39 -1.96 12.03 6.66
C ARG A 39 -0.99 13.13 7.06
N ARG A 40 -1.39 14.38 6.92
CA ARG A 40 -0.52 15.53 7.20
C ARG A 40 -0.33 15.80 8.69
N LYS A 41 -1.36 15.54 9.51
CA LYS A 41 -1.40 16.00 10.90
C LYS A 41 -1.35 14.89 11.94
N SER A 42 -1.75 13.66 11.58
CA SER A 42 -1.78 12.56 12.54
C SER A 42 -0.37 12.08 12.89
N PRO A 43 -0.06 11.88 14.16
CA PRO A 43 1.19 11.26 14.61
C PRO A 43 1.20 9.74 14.45
N LYS A 44 0.05 9.11 14.13
CA LYS A 44 -0.04 7.66 13.93
C LYS A 44 0.69 7.24 12.66
N ARG A 45 1.47 6.18 12.76
CA ARG A 45 2.10 5.55 11.60
C ARG A 45 1.02 4.83 10.81
N MET A 46 0.69 5.38 9.66
CA MET A 46 -0.37 4.86 8.84
C MET A 46 0.14 4.28 7.53
N VAL A 47 -0.57 3.27 7.05
CA VAL A 47 -0.46 2.74 5.71
C VAL A 47 -1.79 2.97 5.02
N VAL A 48 -1.77 3.62 3.86
CA VAL A 48 -2.97 3.93 3.06
C VAL A 48 -3.02 2.98 1.87
N LEU A 49 -4.13 2.28 1.73
CA LEU A 49 -4.35 1.30 0.68
C LEU A 49 -5.67 1.58 -0.05
N ALA A 50 -5.76 1.11 -1.29
CA ALA A 50 -7.00 1.14 -2.06
C ALA A 50 -7.13 -0.11 -2.95
N PRO A 51 -8.35 -0.47 -3.41
CA PRO A 51 -8.56 -1.65 -4.25
C PRO A 51 -7.98 -1.52 -5.66
N THR A 52 -7.92 -0.32 -6.22
CA THR A 52 -7.49 -0.07 -7.60
C THR A 52 -6.27 0.86 -7.65
N GLY A 53 -5.49 0.78 -8.74
CA GLY A 53 -4.31 1.64 -8.93
C GLY A 53 -4.65 3.13 -8.93
N ILE A 54 -5.72 3.53 -9.61
CA ILE A 54 -6.16 4.94 -9.68
C ILE A 54 -6.59 5.44 -8.29
N ALA A 55 -7.38 4.66 -7.56
CA ALA A 55 -7.79 5.02 -6.21
C ALA A 55 -6.56 5.11 -5.26
N ALA A 56 -5.59 4.20 -5.39
CA ALA A 56 -4.36 4.23 -4.60
C ALA A 56 -3.54 5.49 -4.86
N ILE A 57 -3.37 5.89 -6.12
CA ILE A 57 -2.68 7.14 -6.50
C ILE A 57 -3.41 8.35 -5.92
N ASN A 58 -4.75 8.41 -6.04
CA ASN A 58 -5.55 9.53 -5.53
C ASN A 58 -5.49 9.64 -3.99
N ALA A 59 -5.45 8.49 -3.30
CA ALA A 59 -5.29 8.42 -1.86
C ALA A 59 -3.84 8.69 -1.40
N GLY A 60 -2.89 8.68 -2.32
CA GLY A 60 -1.45 8.75 -2.06
C GLY A 60 -0.95 7.49 -1.33
N GLY A 61 -1.35 6.32 -1.76
CA GLY A 61 -1.02 5.05 -1.14
C GLY A 61 -0.71 3.96 -2.16
N MET A 62 -0.88 2.72 -1.76
CA MET A 62 -0.63 1.53 -2.59
C MET A 62 -1.91 0.72 -2.80
N THR A 63 -1.91 -0.18 -3.80
CA THR A 63 -2.99 -1.15 -3.90
C THR A 63 -2.87 -2.24 -2.82
N ILE A 64 -4.03 -2.73 -2.35
CA ILE A 64 -4.11 -3.81 -1.35
C ILE A 64 -3.30 -5.02 -1.80
N HIS A 65 -3.49 -5.47 -3.05
CA HIS A 65 -2.80 -6.63 -3.60
C HIS A 65 -1.28 -6.46 -3.64
N SER A 66 -0.78 -5.29 -4.03
CA SER A 66 0.65 -4.99 -4.06
C SER A 66 1.24 -4.93 -2.65
N PHE A 67 0.58 -4.25 -1.72
CA PHE A 67 1.10 -4.12 -0.35
C PHE A 67 1.16 -5.47 0.36
N PHE A 68 0.09 -6.25 0.36
CA PHE A 68 0.04 -7.54 1.05
C PHE A 68 0.52 -8.71 0.19
N GLN A 69 0.89 -8.47 -1.08
CA GLN A 69 1.30 -9.50 -2.06
C GLN A 69 0.23 -10.60 -2.18
N LEU A 70 -1.03 -10.21 -2.21
CA LEU A 70 -2.16 -11.12 -2.32
C LEU A 70 -2.38 -11.51 -3.79
N PRO A 71 -2.76 -12.78 -4.07
CA PRO A 71 -3.20 -13.18 -5.39
C PRO A 71 -4.53 -12.50 -5.74
N LEU A 72 -4.86 -12.42 -7.03
CA LEU A 72 -6.15 -11.92 -7.49
C LEU A 72 -7.29 -12.94 -7.28
N SER A 73 -6.96 -14.21 -7.02
CA SER A 73 -7.94 -15.26 -6.73
C SER A 73 -8.61 -15.05 -5.37
N PRO A 74 -9.86 -15.48 -5.18
CA PRO A 74 -10.56 -15.39 -3.91
C PRO A 74 -9.84 -16.07 -2.75
N TYR A 75 -9.94 -15.47 -1.58
CA TYR A 75 -9.46 -16.06 -0.34
C TYR A 75 -10.55 -16.92 0.31
N LEU A 76 -10.24 -18.18 0.60
CA LEU A 76 -11.16 -19.07 1.28
C LEU A 76 -10.72 -19.28 2.73
N PRO A 77 -11.61 -19.11 3.72
CA PRO A 77 -11.31 -19.36 5.13
C PRO A 77 -10.81 -20.80 5.36
N GLY A 78 -9.72 -20.94 6.12
CA GLY A 78 -9.11 -22.25 6.38
C GLY A 78 -8.12 -22.70 5.32
N THR A 79 -8.01 -22.00 4.18
CA THR A 79 -6.90 -22.23 3.26
C THR A 79 -5.67 -21.48 3.76
N THR A 80 -4.61 -22.21 4.05
CA THR A 80 -3.30 -21.57 4.20
C THR A 80 -2.85 -21.15 2.81
N PHE A 81 -2.50 -19.87 2.62
CA PHE A 81 -1.74 -19.47 1.44
C PHE A 81 -0.45 -20.30 1.42
N GLY A 82 -0.42 -21.41 0.61
CA GLY A 82 0.80 -22.16 0.46
C GLY A 82 0.78 -23.66 0.65
N GLY A 83 -0.13 -24.38 0.04
CA GLY A 83 0.17 -25.76 -0.35
C GLY A 83 1.29 -25.74 -1.41
N GLY A 84 2.56 -25.90 -1.01
CA GLY A 84 3.74 -25.90 -1.92
C GLY A 84 4.39 -24.54 -2.20
N GLU A 85 3.75 -23.41 -1.89
CA GLU A 85 4.24 -22.05 -2.20
C GLU A 85 4.77 -21.26 -1.00
N GLN A 86 5.04 -21.89 0.14
CA GLN A 86 5.50 -21.21 1.37
C GLN A 86 6.72 -20.28 1.18
N LYS A 87 7.49 -20.42 0.11
CA LYS A 87 8.63 -19.55 -0.20
C LYS A 87 8.24 -18.23 -0.89
N ARG A 88 7.06 -18.16 -1.56
CA ARG A 88 6.64 -16.95 -2.30
C ARG A 88 6.15 -15.81 -1.39
N TYR A 89 5.70 -16.12 -0.18
CA TYR A 89 5.09 -15.13 0.73
C TYR A 89 5.98 -14.76 1.93
N GLN A 90 7.29 -14.78 1.76
CA GLN A 90 8.21 -14.24 2.77
C GLN A 90 8.47 -12.76 2.50
N PHE A 91 7.82 -11.92 3.28
CA PHE A 91 8.07 -10.48 3.20
C PHE A 91 9.51 -10.13 3.53
N SER A 92 10.03 -9.09 2.85
CA SER A 92 11.32 -8.49 3.20
C SER A 92 11.32 -8.03 4.68
N LYS A 93 12.50 -7.90 5.26
CA LYS A 93 12.64 -7.40 6.63
C LYS A 93 11.95 -6.04 6.81
N VAL A 94 12.16 -5.12 5.86
CA VAL A 94 11.53 -3.79 5.85
C VAL A 94 10.00 -3.89 5.90
N LYS A 95 9.40 -4.72 5.04
CA LYS A 95 7.95 -4.86 4.99
C LYS A 95 7.36 -5.46 6.27
N ARG A 96 8.04 -6.44 6.86
CA ARG A 96 7.64 -6.99 8.16
C ARG A 96 7.65 -5.92 9.26
N ASN A 97 8.66 -5.05 9.23
CA ASN A 97 8.81 -3.97 10.19
C ASN A 97 7.71 -2.93 10.04
N ILE A 98 7.35 -2.56 8.81
CA ILE A 98 6.21 -1.68 8.54
C ILE A 98 4.93 -2.29 9.13
N ILE A 99 4.64 -3.56 8.83
CA ILE A 99 3.45 -4.23 9.36
C ILE A 99 3.47 -4.27 10.90
N ARG A 100 4.62 -4.53 11.51
CA ARG A 100 4.76 -4.59 12.97
C ARG A 100 4.62 -3.23 13.66
N SER A 101 5.05 -2.17 13.00
CA SER A 101 5.10 -0.83 13.59
C SER A 101 3.90 0.05 13.25
N MET A 102 3.07 -0.30 12.24
CA MET A 102 1.91 0.52 11.89
C MET A 102 0.88 0.58 13.02
N ASP A 103 0.30 1.75 13.22
CA ASP A 103 -0.74 2.02 14.20
C ASP A 103 -2.13 2.07 13.55
N LEU A 104 -2.20 2.49 12.30
CA LEU A 104 -3.43 2.70 11.55
C LEU A 104 -3.30 2.13 10.13
N LEU A 105 -4.24 1.26 9.76
CA LEU A 105 -4.43 0.81 8.39
C LEU A 105 -5.63 1.53 7.78
N VAL A 106 -5.39 2.34 6.76
CA VAL A 106 -6.44 3.04 6.01
C VAL A 106 -6.74 2.28 4.73
N ILE A 107 -8.01 2.02 4.49
CA ILE A 107 -8.49 1.43 3.22
C ILE A 107 -9.49 2.42 2.61
N ASP A 108 -9.04 3.10 1.56
CA ASP A 108 -9.91 3.99 0.78
C ASP A 108 -10.71 3.21 -0.27
N GLU A 109 -11.86 3.73 -0.67
CA GLU A 109 -12.83 3.06 -1.57
C GLU A 109 -13.20 1.64 -1.09
N ILE A 110 -13.48 1.51 0.21
CA ILE A 110 -13.80 0.23 0.86
C ILE A 110 -15.04 -0.45 0.26
N SER A 111 -15.95 0.30 -0.37
CA SER A 111 -17.13 -0.23 -1.06
C SER A 111 -16.78 -1.25 -2.15
N MET A 112 -15.61 -1.14 -2.76
CA MET A 112 -15.11 -2.04 -3.79
C MET A 112 -14.30 -3.22 -3.23
N VAL A 113 -14.10 -3.30 -1.91
CA VAL A 113 -13.30 -4.35 -1.27
C VAL A 113 -14.21 -5.51 -0.86
N ARG A 114 -13.89 -6.71 -1.37
CA ARG A 114 -14.63 -7.93 -1.03
C ARG A 114 -14.35 -8.36 0.42
N SER A 115 -15.34 -9.05 1.01
CA SER A 115 -15.25 -9.64 2.35
C SER A 115 -14.07 -10.59 2.51
N ASP A 116 -13.83 -11.45 1.52
CA ASP A 116 -12.71 -12.40 1.50
C ASP A 116 -11.34 -11.69 1.42
N LEU A 117 -11.26 -10.60 0.65
CA LEU A 117 -10.02 -9.82 0.56
C LEU A 117 -9.68 -9.16 1.90
N LEU A 118 -10.67 -8.71 2.65
CA LEU A 118 -10.46 -8.14 3.98
C LEU A 118 -10.00 -9.22 4.99
N ASP A 119 -10.55 -10.44 4.91
CA ASP A 119 -10.09 -11.58 5.71
C ASP A 119 -8.68 -12.06 5.29
N ALA A 120 -8.32 -11.94 4.02
CA ALA A 120 -6.96 -12.18 3.55
C ALA A 120 -5.96 -11.19 4.18
N ILE A 121 -6.33 -9.90 4.26
CA ILE A 121 -5.54 -8.88 4.97
C ILE A 121 -5.38 -9.28 6.44
N ASP A 122 -6.47 -9.68 7.12
CA ASP A 122 -6.42 -10.15 8.50
C ASP A 122 -5.44 -11.31 8.69
N SER A 123 -5.50 -12.32 7.83
CA SER A 123 -4.62 -13.49 7.87
C SER A 123 -3.13 -13.09 7.80
N VAL A 124 -2.78 -12.16 6.90
CA VAL A 124 -1.41 -11.64 6.79
C VAL A 124 -1.04 -10.81 8.02
N MET A 125 -1.92 -9.96 8.51
CA MET A 125 -1.66 -9.11 9.67
C MET A 125 -1.42 -9.94 10.94
N ARG A 126 -2.25 -10.94 11.21
CA ARG A 126 -2.08 -11.88 12.34
C ARG A 126 -0.75 -12.62 12.27
N ARG A 127 -0.30 -13.02 11.08
CA ARG A 127 0.97 -13.74 10.90
C ARG A 127 2.19 -12.95 11.37
N TYR A 128 2.17 -11.62 11.22
CA TYR A 128 3.33 -10.77 11.51
C TYR A 128 3.18 -9.90 12.76
N ARG A 129 1.99 -9.91 13.38
CA ARG A 129 1.67 -9.15 14.62
C ARG A 129 1.11 -10.07 15.71
N LYS A 130 0.03 -9.65 16.38
CA LYS A 130 -0.65 -10.44 17.41
C LYS A 130 -1.56 -11.47 16.73
N HIS A 131 -1.19 -12.73 16.83
CA HIS A 131 -1.86 -13.83 16.13
C HIS A 131 -3.33 -14.04 16.58
N ASP A 132 -3.62 -13.79 17.83
CA ASP A 132 -4.91 -13.96 18.48
C ASP A 132 -5.89 -12.80 18.29
N LEU A 133 -5.39 -11.65 17.79
CA LEU A 133 -6.22 -10.47 17.57
C LEU A 133 -6.51 -10.25 16.07
N PRO A 134 -7.78 -9.97 15.70
CA PRO A 134 -8.10 -9.59 14.34
C PRO A 134 -7.25 -8.39 13.88
N PHE A 135 -6.84 -8.43 12.62
CA PHE A 135 -5.92 -7.47 12.02
C PHE A 135 -4.63 -7.24 12.81
N GLY A 136 -4.21 -8.25 13.58
CA GLY A 136 -3.05 -8.15 14.47
C GLY A 136 -3.16 -7.05 15.52
N GLY A 137 -4.37 -6.58 15.85
CA GLY A 137 -4.66 -5.50 16.78
C GLY A 137 -4.35 -4.10 16.25
N VAL A 138 -4.30 -3.90 14.93
CA VAL A 138 -4.17 -2.59 14.27
C VAL A 138 -5.55 -1.95 14.14
N GLN A 139 -5.63 -0.65 14.35
CA GLN A 139 -6.84 0.12 14.09
C GLN A 139 -7.09 0.25 12.59
N LEU A 140 -8.33 0.06 12.15
CA LEU A 140 -8.75 0.24 10.76
C LEU A 140 -9.51 1.55 10.57
N LEU A 141 -9.17 2.29 9.52
CA LEU A 141 -10.00 3.35 8.96
C LEU A 141 -10.44 2.92 7.56
N MET A 142 -11.72 2.65 7.40
CA MET A 142 -12.36 2.26 6.16
C MET A 142 -13.12 3.46 5.61
N ILE A 143 -12.79 3.90 4.40
CA ILE A 143 -13.40 5.09 3.77
C ILE A 143 -14.12 4.66 2.51
N GLY A 144 -15.38 5.07 2.33
CA GLY A 144 -16.13 4.75 1.12
C GLY A 144 -17.60 5.13 1.17
N ASP A 145 -18.32 4.81 0.11
CA ASP A 145 -19.76 4.97 -0.02
C ASP A 145 -20.35 3.71 -0.65
N LEU A 146 -21.09 2.92 0.13
CA LEU A 146 -21.68 1.66 -0.32
C LEU A 146 -22.70 1.79 -1.45
N HIS A 147 -23.25 2.98 -1.64
CA HIS A 147 -24.13 3.25 -2.79
C HIS A 147 -23.37 3.61 -4.07
N GLN A 148 -22.03 3.66 -4.02
CA GLN A 148 -21.19 3.77 -5.21
C GLN A 148 -20.88 2.36 -5.77
N LEU A 149 -19.70 2.17 -6.34
CA LEU A 149 -19.38 0.91 -7.00
C LEU A 149 -19.24 -0.24 -6.00
N ALA A 150 -19.91 -1.34 -6.31
CA ALA A 150 -19.83 -2.59 -5.55
C ALA A 150 -18.53 -3.36 -5.83
N PRO A 151 -18.15 -4.32 -4.97
CA PRO A 151 -17.06 -5.24 -5.25
C PRO A 151 -17.33 -6.05 -6.54
N VAL A 152 -16.29 -6.26 -7.34
CA VAL A 152 -16.40 -7.06 -8.56
C VAL A 152 -16.10 -8.52 -8.25
N THR A 153 -17.02 -9.42 -8.65
CA THR A 153 -16.83 -10.87 -8.66
C THR A 153 -16.86 -11.38 -10.09
N VAL A 154 -15.93 -12.25 -10.47
CA VAL A 154 -15.79 -12.74 -11.85
C VAL A 154 -16.19 -14.20 -11.93
N GLY A 155 -17.02 -14.55 -12.92
CA GLY A 155 -17.40 -15.94 -13.18
C GLY A 155 -18.10 -16.62 -12.01
N GLY A 156 -17.65 -17.83 -11.63
CA GLY A 156 -18.22 -18.62 -10.52
C GLY A 156 -17.78 -18.21 -9.12
N GLU A 157 -16.98 -17.15 -8.96
CA GLU A 157 -16.42 -16.71 -7.66
C GLU A 157 -17.53 -16.38 -6.65
N GLU A 158 -18.61 -15.74 -7.11
CA GLU A 158 -19.72 -15.36 -6.22
C GLU A 158 -20.36 -16.59 -5.57
N ALA A 159 -20.65 -17.62 -6.36
CA ALA A 159 -21.26 -18.85 -5.84
C ALA A 159 -20.34 -19.57 -4.83
N MET A 160 -19.03 -19.50 -5.05
CA MET A 160 -18.04 -20.04 -4.13
C MET A 160 -17.95 -19.22 -2.84
N LEU A 161 -17.91 -17.90 -2.94
CA LEU A 161 -17.81 -17.01 -1.78
C LEU A 161 -19.07 -17.02 -0.91
N ARG A 162 -20.26 -17.18 -1.49
CA ARG A 162 -21.56 -17.32 -0.77
C ARG A 162 -21.59 -18.51 0.21
N GLN A 163 -20.71 -19.50 0.05
CA GLN A 163 -20.59 -20.60 1.02
C GLN A 163 -19.93 -20.17 2.33
N TYR A 164 -19.19 -19.05 2.32
CA TYR A 164 -18.40 -18.57 3.45
C TYR A 164 -18.86 -17.22 3.98
N TYR A 165 -19.45 -16.38 3.12
CA TYR A 165 -19.80 -14.99 3.43
C TYR A 165 -21.26 -14.72 3.02
N ASP A 166 -21.99 -14.02 3.87
CA ASP A 166 -23.39 -13.65 3.61
C ASP A 166 -23.51 -12.71 2.40
N THR A 167 -22.52 -11.83 2.22
CA THR A 167 -22.48 -10.86 1.12
C THR A 167 -21.04 -10.67 0.63
N PRO A 168 -20.85 -10.17 -0.60
CA PRO A 168 -19.51 -9.84 -1.09
C PRO A 168 -18.90 -8.60 -0.42
N TYR A 169 -19.68 -7.78 0.26
CA TYR A 169 -19.23 -6.52 0.84
C TYR A 169 -18.34 -6.70 2.06
N PHE A 170 -17.45 -5.73 2.29
CA PHE A 170 -16.45 -5.74 3.36
C PHE A 170 -17.03 -6.02 4.76
N PHE A 171 -18.26 -5.58 5.05
CA PHE A 171 -18.89 -5.76 6.35
C PHE A 171 -19.28 -7.22 6.66
N SER A 172 -19.25 -8.12 5.66
CA SER A 172 -19.39 -9.56 5.86
C SER A 172 -18.05 -10.28 6.14
N SER A 173 -16.92 -9.54 6.21
CA SER A 173 -15.63 -10.10 6.67
C SER A 173 -15.77 -10.66 8.08
N LYS A 174 -15.35 -11.91 8.26
CA LYS A 174 -15.41 -12.60 9.56
C LYS A 174 -14.48 -11.95 10.60
N ALA A 175 -13.33 -11.48 10.16
CA ALA A 175 -12.39 -10.77 11.02
C ALA A 175 -12.96 -9.44 11.49
N LEU A 176 -13.60 -8.67 10.59
CA LEU A 176 -14.20 -7.39 10.93
C LEU A 176 -15.39 -7.54 11.88
N GLN A 177 -16.22 -8.57 11.69
CA GLN A 177 -17.35 -8.88 12.58
C GLN A 177 -16.90 -9.23 14.01
N GLN A 178 -15.69 -9.82 14.19
CA GLN A 178 -15.16 -10.12 15.52
C GLN A 178 -14.79 -8.87 16.33
N VAL A 179 -14.32 -7.81 15.69
CA VAL A 179 -13.84 -6.60 16.38
C VAL A 179 -14.82 -5.46 16.35
N GLY A 180 -15.75 -5.47 15.40
CA GLY A 180 -16.70 -4.38 15.20
C GLY A 180 -16.03 -3.09 14.72
N TYR A 181 -16.84 -2.09 14.48
CA TYR A 181 -16.41 -0.75 14.06
C TYR A 181 -17.50 0.28 14.34
N LEU A 182 -17.09 1.53 14.46
CA LEU A 182 -18.00 2.68 14.51
C LEU A 182 -18.25 3.20 13.10
N THR A 183 -19.35 3.86 12.89
CA THR A 183 -19.65 4.51 11.61
C THR A 183 -19.93 5.99 11.79
N ILE A 184 -19.31 6.81 10.95
CA ILE A 184 -19.60 8.24 10.83
C ILE A 184 -19.91 8.55 9.38
N GLU A 185 -21.05 9.19 9.15
CA GLU A 185 -21.45 9.67 7.84
C GLU A 185 -21.21 11.18 7.74
N LEU A 186 -20.37 11.58 6.76
CA LEU A 186 -20.19 12.98 6.38
C LEU A 186 -21.40 13.45 5.59
N LYS A 187 -22.10 14.46 6.09
CA LYS A 187 -23.41 14.90 5.55
C LYS A 187 -23.29 16.07 4.57
N THR A 188 -22.35 16.98 4.78
CA THR A 188 -22.21 18.20 3.98
C THR A 188 -21.63 17.87 2.61
N VAL A 189 -22.37 18.17 1.55
CA VAL A 189 -21.92 18.02 0.15
C VAL A 189 -21.25 19.34 -0.30
N TYR A 190 -20.06 19.24 -0.86
CA TYR A 190 -19.28 20.41 -1.35
C TYR A 190 -19.17 20.44 -2.88
N ARG A 191 -19.50 19.35 -3.57
CA ARG A 191 -19.33 19.20 -5.02
C ARG A 191 -20.44 19.86 -5.81
N GLN A 192 -21.69 19.61 -5.44
CA GLN A 192 -22.86 20.16 -6.08
C GLN A 192 -23.41 21.32 -5.24
N GLN A 193 -23.94 22.37 -5.92
CA GLN A 193 -24.53 23.56 -5.30
C GLN A 193 -26.04 23.68 -5.59
N ASP A 194 -26.58 22.86 -6.52
CA ASP A 194 -27.99 22.82 -6.89
C ASP A 194 -28.74 21.85 -5.94
N ASP A 195 -29.53 22.40 -5.04
CA ASP A 195 -30.33 21.61 -4.06
C ASP A 195 -31.32 20.66 -4.74
N ARG A 196 -31.90 21.04 -5.89
CA ARG A 196 -32.80 20.18 -6.67
C ARG A 196 -32.04 18.98 -7.20
N PHE A 197 -30.88 19.18 -7.78
CA PHE A 197 -30.05 18.09 -8.30
C PHE A 197 -29.55 17.18 -7.18
N ILE A 198 -29.10 17.74 -6.05
CA ILE A 198 -28.73 16.99 -4.85
C ILE A 198 -29.90 16.12 -4.38
N SER A 199 -31.12 16.66 -4.38
CA SER A 199 -32.32 15.91 -3.98
C SER A 199 -32.58 14.72 -4.93
N LEU A 200 -32.50 14.92 -6.24
CA LEU A 200 -32.66 13.86 -7.25
C LEU A 200 -31.60 12.76 -7.09
N LEU A 201 -30.33 13.14 -6.91
CA LEU A 201 -29.23 12.21 -6.67
C LEU A 201 -29.44 11.40 -5.38
N ASN A 202 -29.95 12.03 -4.32
CA ASN A 202 -30.28 11.34 -3.07
C ASN A 202 -31.39 10.30 -3.24
N GLN A 203 -32.41 10.63 -4.01
CA GLN A 203 -33.52 9.67 -4.30
C GLN A 203 -32.99 8.44 -5.05
N ILE A 204 -32.08 8.63 -6.01
CA ILE A 204 -31.45 7.51 -6.72
C ILE A 204 -30.59 6.69 -5.76
N ARG A 205 -29.73 7.37 -4.99
CA ARG A 205 -28.83 6.72 -4.03
C ARG A 205 -29.59 5.88 -3.00
N GLU A 206 -30.69 6.39 -2.51
CA GLU A 206 -31.49 5.76 -1.45
C GLU A 206 -32.60 4.86 -2.01
N ASN A 207 -32.60 4.61 -3.33
CA ASN A 207 -33.63 3.82 -4.04
C ASN A 207 -35.07 4.28 -3.75
N ARG A 208 -35.27 5.60 -3.56
CA ARG A 208 -36.57 6.23 -3.30
C ARG A 208 -37.06 7.02 -4.51
N VAL A 209 -36.86 6.46 -5.70
CA VAL A 209 -37.15 7.13 -6.97
C VAL A 209 -38.63 7.09 -7.27
N THR A 210 -39.22 8.27 -7.46
CA THR A 210 -40.63 8.45 -7.88
C THR A 210 -40.71 8.64 -9.40
N ASP A 211 -41.93 8.60 -9.93
CA ASP A 211 -42.15 8.92 -11.35
C ASP A 211 -41.78 10.36 -11.70
N GLU A 212 -41.92 11.29 -10.74
CA GLU A 212 -41.50 12.68 -10.88
C GLU A 212 -39.98 12.80 -10.97
N THR A 213 -39.24 11.96 -10.22
CA THR A 213 -37.78 11.89 -10.32
C THR A 213 -37.33 11.45 -11.71
N PHE A 214 -37.96 10.38 -12.24
CA PHE A 214 -37.67 9.93 -13.61
C PHE A 214 -38.05 10.97 -14.63
N GLN A 215 -39.20 11.65 -14.49
CA GLN A 215 -39.59 12.73 -15.39
C GLN A 215 -38.57 13.87 -15.35
N ALA A 216 -38.13 14.31 -14.18
CA ALA A 216 -37.16 15.38 -14.03
C ALA A 216 -35.80 15.01 -14.67
N LEU A 217 -35.31 13.81 -14.44
CA LEU A 217 -34.05 13.35 -15.05
C LEU A 217 -34.19 13.14 -16.55
N ASN A 218 -35.31 12.54 -17.02
CA ASN A 218 -35.54 12.27 -18.44
C ASN A 218 -35.84 13.54 -19.25
N GLN A 219 -36.11 14.69 -18.64
CA GLN A 219 -36.07 15.99 -19.32
C GLN A 219 -34.68 16.28 -19.90
N ARG A 220 -33.63 15.64 -19.39
CA ARG A 220 -32.27 15.74 -19.91
C ARG A 220 -31.96 14.74 -21.03
N TYR A 221 -32.88 13.88 -21.42
CA TYR A 221 -32.74 12.99 -22.57
C TYR A 221 -32.84 13.79 -23.88
N ILE A 222 -31.80 13.74 -24.67
CA ILE A 222 -31.73 14.35 -25.99
C ILE A 222 -31.26 13.28 -26.98
N PRO A 223 -32.14 12.78 -27.88
CA PRO A 223 -31.75 11.72 -28.81
C PRO A 223 -30.66 12.23 -29.77
N ASN A 224 -29.65 11.40 -30.01
CA ASN A 224 -28.54 11.68 -30.94
C ASN A 224 -27.88 13.03 -30.68
N TYR A 225 -27.77 13.40 -29.40
CA TYR A 225 -27.14 14.66 -29.04
C TYR A 225 -25.70 14.72 -29.54
N THR A 226 -25.43 15.73 -30.36
CA THR A 226 -24.09 16.09 -30.80
C THR A 226 -23.66 17.34 -30.07
N PRO A 227 -22.61 17.25 -29.25
CA PRO A 227 -22.08 18.43 -28.54
C PRO A 227 -21.71 19.54 -29.51
N PRO A 228 -21.82 20.81 -29.12
CA PRO A 228 -21.26 21.93 -29.90
C PRO A 228 -19.76 21.71 -30.14
N ALA A 229 -19.28 22.16 -31.31
CA ALA A 229 -17.84 22.13 -31.58
C ALA A 229 -17.08 22.84 -30.45
N ASN A 230 -15.99 22.27 -30.03
CA ASN A 230 -15.14 22.80 -28.94
C ASN A 230 -15.83 22.90 -27.57
N SER A 231 -16.91 22.13 -27.33
CA SER A 231 -17.50 22.01 -26.01
C SER A 231 -16.67 21.06 -25.13
N ASP A 232 -16.90 21.09 -23.80
CA ASP A 232 -16.25 20.27 -22.80
C ASP A 232 -17.05 18.99 -22.45
N TYR A 233 -18.03 18.62 -23.29
CA TYR A 233 -18.82 17.42 -23.07
C TYR A 233 -17.95 16.16 -23.10
N ILE A 234 -18.09 15.32 -22.09
CA ILE A 234 -17.49 13.99 -22.02
C ILE A 234 -18.59 12.93 -21.96
N ARG A 235 -18.42 11.82 -22.69
CA ARG A 235 -19.38 10.71 -22.64
C ARG A 235 -18.96 9.69 -21.58
N LEU A 236 -19.87 9.37 -20.68
CA LEU A 236 -19.69 8.33 -19.65
C LEU A 236 -20.38 7.06 -20.09
N THR A 237 -19.61 5.96 -20.21
CA THR A 237 -20.07 4.66 -20.67
C THR A 237 -19.91 3.60 -19.59
N THR A 238 -20.69 2.53 -19.65
CA THR A 238 -20.61 1.41 -18.70
C THR A 238 -19.40 0.51 -18.93
N HIS A 239 -18.87 0.43 -20.17
CA HIS A 239 -17.80 -0.49 -20.57
C HIS A 239 -16.65 0.22 -21.29
N ASN A 240 -15.45 -0.39 -21.27
CA ASN A 240 -14.26 0.18 -21.94
C ASN A 240 -14.39 0.16 -23.48
N ALA A 241 -14.94 -0.90 -24.06
CA ALA A 241 -15.01 -1.02 -25.52
C ALA A 241 -15.77 0.12 -26.20
N PRO A 242 -16.98 0.53 -25.76
CA PRO A 242 -17.64 1.72 -26.29
C PRO A 242 -16.84 3.01 -26.11
N ALA A 243 -16.20 3.21 -24.95
CA ALA A 243 -15.40 4.41 -24.71
C ALA A 243 -14.20 4.49 -25.65
N ASN A 244 -13.45 3.41 -25.81
CA ASN A 244 -12.31 3.34 -26.71
C ASN A 244 -12.73 3.56 -28.16
N TYR A 245 -13.81 2.89 -28.59
CA TYR A 245 -14.34 3.04 -29.94
C TYR A 245 -14.70 4.51 -30.26
N ILE A 246 -15.38 5.20 -29.34
CA ILE A 246 -15.74 6.61 -29.51
C ILE A 246 -14.47 7.47 -29.62
N ASN A 247 -13.51 7.29 -28.72
CA ASN A 247 -12.26 8.05 -28.73
C ASN A 247 -11.46 7.83 -30.04
N GLU A 248 -11.40 6.60 -30.53
CA GLU A 248 -10.71 6.24 -31.78
C GLU A 248 -11.42 6.88 -33.01
N GLN A 249 -12.76 6.82 -33.06
CA GLN A 249 -13.51 7.42 -34.15
C GLN A 249 -13.39 8.94 -34.19
N GLU A 250 -13.51 9.62 -33.05
CA GLU A 250 -13.38 11.07 -32.96
C GLU A 250 -11.93 11.52 -33.29
N LEU A 251 -10.92 10.79 -32.80
CA LEU A 251 -9.53 11.05 -33.16
C LEU A 251 -9.27 10.84 -34.66
N ALA A 252 -9.84 9.78 -35.26
CA ALA A 252 -9.69 9.48 -36.66
C ALA A 252 -10.37 10.54 -37.54
N ALA A 253 -11.49 11.11 -37.11
CA ALA A 253 -12.25 12.14 -37.82
C ALA A 253 -11.52 13.48 -37.89
N LEU A 254 -10.54 13.76 -37.03
CA LEU A 254 -9.73 14.96 -37.10
C LEU A 254 -8.80 14.93 -38.32
N PRO A 255 -8.79 16.00 -39.15
CA PRO A 255 -8.01 16.04 -40.38
C PRO A 255 -6.50 16.23 -40.15
N SER A 256 -6.10 16.58 -38.95
CA SER A 256 -4.72 16.85 -38.57
C SER A 256 -3.86 15.57 -38.47
N GLN A 257 -2.53 15.75 -38.59
CA GLN A 257 -1.58 14.65 -38.43
C GLN A 257 -1.60 14.11 -37.00
N ALA A 258 -1.45 12.77 -36.86
CA ALA A 258 -1.29 12.11 -35.57
C ALA A 258 0.17 12.13 -35.10
N TYR A 259 0.36 12.34 -33.82
CA TYR A 259 1.66 12.31 -33.14
C TYR A 259 1.56 11.28 -32.00
N SER A 260 2.60 10.46 -31.83
CA SER A 260 2.69 9.45 -30.80
C SER A 260 3.76 9.81 -29.79
N PHE A 261 3.41 9.76 -28.50
CA PHE A 261 4.29 10.09 -27.39
C PHE A 261 4.41 8.88 -26.47
N THR A 262 5.61 8.30 -26.45
CA THR A 262 5.92 7.14 -25.60
C THR A 262 6.26 7.61 -24.18
N ALA A 263 5.70 6.95 -23.20
CA ALA A 263 6.03 7.21 -21.80
C ALA A 263 7.46 6.77 -21.46
N GLU A 264 8.08 7.49 -20.54
CA GLU A 264 9.36 7.12 -19.96
C GLU A 264 9.08 6.38 -18.64
N VAL A 265 9.58 5.16 -18.53
CA VAL A 265 9.42 4.33 -17.32
C VAL A 265 10.79 4.04 -16.75
N GLU A 266 11.02 4.49 -15.52
CA GLU A 266 12.25 4.25 -14.79
C GLU A 266 11.97 3.28 -13.64
N ASP A 267 12.89 2.35 -13.42
CA ASP A 267 12.87 1.38 -12.35
C ASP A 267 11.59 0.51 -12.31
N ASN A 268 11.02 0.25 -11.14
CA ASN A 268 9.90 -0.67 -10.96
C ASN A 268 8.56 0.05 -10.94
N PHE A 269 7.98 0.30 -12.11
CA PHE A 269 6.61 0.80 -12.25
C PHE A 269 5.77 -0.23 -13.03
N PRO A 270 4.86 -0.99 -12.38
CA PRO A 270 4.07 -2.03 -13.05
C PRO A 270 3.12 -1.46 -14.12
N GLU A 271 3.04 -2.11 -15.29
CA GLU A 271 2.14 -1.70 -16.38
C GLU A 271 0.68 -1.61 -15.95
N SER A 272 0.22 -2.53 -15.10
CA SER A 272 -1.14 -2.52 -14.56
C SER A 272 -1.48 -1.28 -13.72
N SER A 273 -0.46 -0.49 -13.36
CA SER A 273 -0.58 0.73 -12.55
C SER A 273 -0.31 2.01 -13.34
N TYR A 274 -0.14 1.93 -14.67
CA TYR A 274 0.09 3.11 -15.49
C TYR A 274 -1.05 4.12 -15.37
N PRO A 275 -0.77 5.35 -14.98
CA PRO A 275 -1.78 6.39 -14.79
C PRO A 275 -2.25 7.00 -16.11
N ALA A 276 -1.44 6.90 -17.15
CA ALA A 276 -1.69 7.36 -18.52
C ALA A 276 -1.37 6.23 -19.51
N ASP A 277 -1.77 6.41 -20.76
CA ASP A 277 -1.43 5.48 -21.84
C ASP A 277 0.08 5.49 -22.08
N TYR A 278 0.69 4.29 -22.18
CA TYR A 278 2.12 4.16 -22.45
C TYR A 278 2.49 4.79 -23.79
N GLU A 279 1.67 4.52 -24.82
CA GLU A 279 1.73 5.16 -26.11
C GLU A 279 0.52 6.10 -26.24
N LEU A 280 0.74 7.40 -26.07
CA LEU A 280 -0.28 8.43 -26.14
C LEU A 280 -0.33 9.00 -27.55
N VAL A 281 -1.42 8.75 -28.27
CA VAL A 281 -1.62 9.27 -29.62
C VAL A 281 -2.53 10.49 -29.57
N LEU A 282 -2.05 11.64 -30.06
CA LEU A 282 -2.79 12.90 -30.08
C LEU A 282 -2.76 13.55 -31.47
N LYS A 283 -3.75 14.39 -31.72
CA LYS A 283 -3.82 15.27 -32.91
C LYS A 283 -4.18 16.69 -32.47
N PRO A 284 -3.72 17.75 -33.15
CA PRO A 284 -4.32 19.06 -32.99
C PRO A 284 -5.85 18.99 -33.19
N GLY A 285 -6.60 19.61 -32.28
CA GLY A 285 -8.06 19.55 -32.20
C GLY A 285 -8.57 18.39 -31.31
N ALA A 286 -7.69 17.54 -30.77
CA ALA A 286 -8.13 16.43 -29.91
C ALA A 286 -8.63 16.94 -28.56
N GLN A 287 -9.81 16.44 -28.16
CA GLN A 287 -10.33 16.67 -26.82
C GLN A 287 -9.60 15.76 -25.82
N ILE A 288 -9.06 16.39 -24.82
CA ILE A 288 -8.28 15.73 -23.76
C ILE A 288 -8.87 16.01 -22.38
N MET A 289 -8.57 15.15 -21.44
CA MET A 289 -8.81 15.36 -20.02
C MET A 289 -7.48 15.32 -19.28
N PHE A 290 -7.24 16.32 -18.45
CA PHE A 290 -6.09 16.32 -17.57
C PHE A 290 -6.28 15.28 -16.46
N ILE A 291 -5.25 14.46 -16.22
CA ILE A 291 -5.30 13.34 -15.25
C ILE A 291 -4.43 13.59 -14.00
N LYS A 292 -3.98 14.84 -13.84
CA LYS A 292 -3.21 15.31 -12.69
C LYS A 292 -3.50 16.78 -12.43
N ASN A 293 -3.28 17.25 -11.20
CA ASN A 293 -3.32 18.68 -10.91
C ASN A 293 -2.01 19.34 -11.28
N ASP A 294 -2.08 20.48 -11.90
CA ASP A 294 -0.91 21.32 -12.22
C ASP A 294 -0.40 22.06 -10.97
N SER A 295 0.92 22.16 -10.84
CA SER A 295 1.56 22.90 -9.74
C SER A 295 1.32 24.42 -9.82
N GLN A 296 1.09 24.93 -11.03
CA GLN A 296 0.80 26.34 -11.31
C GLN A 296 -0.70 26.65 -11.34
N HIS A 297 -1.56 25.65 -11.05
CA HIS A 297 -3.02 25.76 -11.04
C HIS A 297 -3.67 26.10 -12.39
N ARG A 298 -2.99 25.88 -13.52
CA ARG A 298 -3.54 26.07 -14.88
C ARG A 298 -4.61 25.02 -15.22
N PHE A 299 -4.50 23.82 -14.63
CA PHE A 299 -5.48 22.74 -14.80
C PHE A 299 -5.54 21.83 -13.56
N TYR A 300 -6.63 21.11 -13.44
CA TYR A 300 -6.87 20.12 -12.37
C TYR A 300 -7.31 18.76 -12.93
N ASN A 301 -7.18 17.72 -12.16
CA ASN A 301 -7.56 16.36 -12.53
C ASN A 301 -9.07 16.28 -12.84
N GLY A 302 -9.42 15.85 -14.06
CA GLY A 302 -10.78 15.75 -14.57
C GLY A 302 -11.21 16.96 -15.41
N MET A 303 -10.41 18.04 -15.49
CA MET A 303 -10.68 19.18 -16.34
C MET A 303 -10.50 18.80 -17.81
N ILE A 304 -11.40 19.27 -18.65
CA ILE A 304 -11.37 19.04 -20.10
C ILE A 304 -10.56 20.14 -20.78
N GLY A 305 -9.83 19.78 -21.80
CA GLY A 305 -9.06 20.68 -22.65
C GLY A 305 -9.04 20.23 -24.10
N GLU A 306 -8.33 20.99 -24.91
CA GLU A 306 -8.14 20.75 -26.34
C GLU A 306 -6.67 20.89 -26.70
N VAL A 307 -6.15 20.03 -27.55
CA VAL A 307 -4.81 20.15 -28.13
C VAL A 307 -4.88 21.20 -29.23
N ARG A 308 -4.17 22.32 -29.08
CA ARG A 308 -4.16 23.44 -30.05
C ARG A 308 -3.14 23.24 -31.16
N SER A 309 -1.93 22.86 -30.80
CA SER A 309 -0.85 22.58 -31.75
C SER A 309 0.14 21.58 -31.17
N ILE A 310 0.85 20.90 -32.05
CA ILE A 310 1.97 20.02 -31.72
C ILE A 310 3.10 20.41 -32.69
N VAL A 311 4.20 20.93 -32.15
CA VAL A 311 5.38 21.39 -32.92
C VAL A 311 6.63 20.92 -32.18
N ASP A 312 7.52 20.21 -32.84
CA ASP A 312 8.80 19.74 -32.29
C ASP A 312 8.64 19.03 -30.93
N ASP A 313 7.64 18.15 -30.80
CA ASP A 313 7.23 17.43 -29.57
C ASP A 313 6.68 18.32 -28.44
N GLU A 314 6.56 19.62 -28.63
CA GLU A 314 5.85 20.51 -27.70
C GLU A 314 4.34 20.49 -27.99
N ILE A 315 3.56 20.15 -26.98
CA ILE A 315 2.09 20.11 -27.05
C ILE A 315 1.55 21.39 -26.42
N THR A 316 0.95 22.23 -27.24
CA THR A 316 0.20 23.40 -26.76
C THR A 316 -1.26 23.01 -26.57
N VAL A 317 -1.79 23.27 -25.40
CA VAL A 317 -3.16 22.95 -25.02
C VAL A 317 -3.89 24.19 -24.51
N ARG A 318 -5.21 24.15 -24.61
CA ARG A 318 -6.13 25.09 -23.98
C ARG A 318 -7.05 24.36 -23.04
N SER A 319 -7.21 24.84 -21.82
CA SER A 319 -8.27 24.36 -20.95
C SER A 319 -9.61 24.93 -21.38
N LYS A 320 -10.72 24.24 -21.09
CA LYS A 320 -12.05 24.75 -21.44
C LYS A 320 -12.52 25.89 -20.55
N ASP A 321 -11.92 26.02 -19.36
CA ASP A 321 -12.27 27.05 -18.36
C ASP A 321 -11.48 28.35 -18.56
N ASP A 322 -10.44 28.33 -19.43
CA ASP A 322 -9.57 29.48 -19.68
C ASP A 322 -9.27 29.63 -21.20
N ASP A 323 -9.23 30.84 -21.70
CA ASP A 323 -8.93 31.12 -23.11
C ASP A 323 -7.43 31.22 -23.43
N GLU A 324 -6.56 31.04 -22.41
CA GLU A 324 -5.12 31.07 -22.59
C GLU A 324 -4.56 29.71 -23.02
N ASP A 325 -3.72 29.75 -24.07
CA ASP A 325 -2.96 28.60 -24.52
C ASP A 325 -1.69 28.44 -23.65
N PHE A 326 -1.34 27.21 -23.30
CA PHE A 326 -0.09 26.92 -22.58
C PHE A 326 0.56 25.63 -23.07
N VAL A 327 1.88 25.57 -22.94
CA VAL A 327 2.65 24.37 -23.26
C VAL A 327 2.45 23.34 -22.15
N LEU A 328 2.10 22.13 -22.56
CA LEU A 328 1.92 21.01 -21.66
C LEU A 328 3.25 20.33 -21.36
N GLU A 329 3.59 20.25 -20.10
CA GLU A 329 4.79 19.55 -19.64
C GLU A 329 4.47 18.10 -19.26
N LYS A 330 5.46 17.20 -19.46
CA LYS A 330 5.35 15.83 -18.95
C LYS A 330 5.24 15.86 -17.43
N ALA A 331 4.31 15.09 -16.92
CA ALA A 331 4.14 14.89 -15.48
C ALA A 331 4.82 13.59 -15.05
N GLU A 332 5.28 13.58 -13.82
CA GLU A 332 5.89 12.45 -13.19
C GLU A 332 4.93 11.81 -12.18
N TRP A 333 4.73 10.49 -12.28
CA TRP A 333 4.04 9.68 -11.27
C TRP A 333 5.03 8.74 -10.65
N THR A 334 4.97 8.61 -9.36
CA THR A 334 5.84 7.73 -8.60
C THR A 334 5.10 6.48 -8.15
N ASN A 335 5.68 5.33 -8.43
CA ASN A 335 5.32 4.11 -7.74
C ASN A 335 6.10 4.09 -6.45
N SER A 336 5.44 4.37 -5.35
CA SER A 336 6.06 4.43 -4.04
C SER A 336 5.84 3.13 -3.28
N LYS A 337 6.83 2.75 -2.48
CA LYS A 337 6.67 1.76 -1.43
C LYS A 337 6.88 2.39 -0.07
N TYR A 338 6.26 1.79 0.91
CA TYR A 338 6.54 2.13 2.28
C TYR A 338 7.89 1.55 2.70
N THR A 339 8.73 2.40 3.25
CA THR A 339 10.02 2.05 3.86
C THR A 339 10.08 2.59 5.28
N LEU A 340 11.10 2.17 6.00
CA LEU A 340 11.39 2.71 7.32
C LEU A 340 12.61 3.61 7.21
N ASN A 341 12.48 4.83 7.67
CA ASN A 341 13.62 5.70 7.85
C ASN A 341 14.55 5.09 8.92
N GLU A 342 15.82 4.91 8.58
CA GLU A 342 16.77 4.27 9.49
C GLU A 342 17.11 5.14 10.73
N GLU A 343 16.98 6.44 10.62
CA GLU A 343 17.30 7.39 11.71
C GLU A 343 16.07 7.68 12.59
N THR A 344 14.93 8.05 11.96
CA THR A 344 13.71 8.45 12.69
C THR A 344 12.83 7.27 13.08
N LYS A 345 13.00 6.12 12.40
CA LYS A 345 12.15 4.91 12.51
C LYS A 345 10.69 5.17 12.16
N GLU A 346 10.44 6.18 11.37
CA GLU A 346 9.11 6.48 10.82
C GLU A 346 8.89 5.72 9.51
N ILE A 347 7.63 5.44 9.20
CA ILE A 347 7.23 4.87 7.92
C ILE A 347 7.25 6.00 6.91
N GLU A 348 8.13 5.91 5.91
CA GLU A 348 8.25 6.87 4.82
C GLU A 348 7.89 6.23 3.50
N GLU A 349 7.43 7.04 2.56
CA GLU A 349 7.28 6.62 1.17
C GLU A 349 8.62 6.77 0.44
N THR A 350 9.06 5.67 -0.17
CA THR A 350 10.24 5.67 -1.04
C THR A 350 9.80 5.34 -2.45
N VAL A 351 10.25 6.13 -3.41
CA VAL A 351 9.97 5.90 -4.83
C VAL A 351 10.68 4.63 -5.29
N GLU A 352 9.92 3.66 -5.82
CA GLU A 352 10.43 2.43 -6.45
C GLU A 352 10.52 2.51 -7.95
N GLY A 353 9.74 3.38 -8.57
CA GLY A 353 9.73 3.58 -10.00
C GLY A 353 9.02 4.87 -10.35
N VAL A 354 9.32 5.38 -11.52
CA VAL A 354 8.79 6.63 -12.03
C VAL A 354 8.20 6.39 -13.42
N PHE A 355 7.03 6.95 -13.65
CA PHE A 355 6.36 6.98 -14.93
C PHE A 355 6.22 8.43 -15.36
N ARG A 356 6.79 8.81 -16.51
CA ARG A 356 6.71 10.16 -17.07
C ARG A 356 5.94 10.13 -18.37
N GLN A 357 4.88 10.89 -18.45
CA GLN A 357 4.07 11.08 -19.64
C GLN A 357 3.35 12.42 -19.56
N TYR A 358 2.85 12.90 -20.67
CA TYR A 358 1.94 14.04 -20.67
C TYR A 358 0.70 13.70 -19.85
N PRO A 359 0.28 14.57 -18.90
CA PRO A 359 -0.78 14.27 -17.94
C PRO A 359 -2.18 14.39 -18.54
N VAL A 360 -2.40 13.78 -19.68
CA VAL A 360 -3.65 13.83 -20.43
C VAL A 360 -4.03 12.47 -20.99
N ARG A 361 -5.31 12.31 -21.29
CA ARG A 361 -5.85 11.22 -22.10
C ARG A 361 -6.94 11.74 -23.04
N LEU A 362 -7.24 11.00 -24.09
CA LEU A 362 -8.41 11.30 -24.93
C LEU A 362 -9.67 11.26 -24.06
N ALA A 363 -10.55 12.22 -24.28
CA ALA A 363 -11.68 12.45 -23.38
C ALA A 363 -13.01 12.78 -24.09
N TRP A 364 -13.26 12.27 -25.26
CA TRP A 364 -14.60 12.27 -25.79
C TRP A 364 -15.48 11.25 -25.05
N ALA A 365 -14.87 10.11 -24.63
CA ALA A 365 -15.56 9.12 -23.80
C ALA A 365 -14.62 8.48 -22.77
N ILE A 366 -15.17 8.20 -21.56
CA ILE A 366 -14.53 7.40 -20.52
C ILE A 366 -15.55 6.47 -19.86
N THR A 367 -15.08 5.45 -19.14
CA THR A 367 -16.01 4.62 -18.38
C THR A 367 -16.42 5.27 -17.06
N ILE A 368 -17.62 4.92 -16.58
CA ILE A 368 -18.14 5.33 -15.27
C ILE A 368 -17.16 4.98 -14.16
N HIS A 369 -16.53 3.79 -14.21
CA HIS A 369 -15.49 3.40 -13.25
C HIS A 369 -14.27 4.35 -13.24
N LYS A 370 -13.77 4.70 -14.42
CA LYS A 370 -12.63 5.63 -14.54
C LYS A 370 -12.99 7.07 -14.18
N SER A 371 -14.30 7.42 -14.23
CA SER A 371 -14.78 8.73 -13.80
C SER A 371 -14.92 8.87 -12.28
N GLN A 372 -14.72 7.80 -11.51
CA GLN A 372 -14.82 7.84 -10.06
C GLN A 372 -13.84 8.85 -9.45
N GLY A 373 -14.30 9.67 -8.54
CA GLY A 373 -13.52 10.78 -7.97
C GLY A 373 -13.51 12.07 -8.80
N LEU A 374 -13.79 12.01 -10.11
CA LEU A 374 -13.81 13.17 -11.01
C LEU A 374 -15.13 13.95 -10.94
N THR A 375 -15.11 15.17 -11.52
CA THR A 375 -16.28 16.06 -11.61
C THR A 375 -16.24 16.75 -12.94
N PHE A 376 -17.38 16.83 -13.63
CA PHE A 376 -17.51 17.46 -14.95
C PHE A 376 -18.58 18.54 -14.93
N GLU A 377 -18.33 19.62 -15.66
CA GLU A 377 -19.34 20.65 -15.90
C GLU A 377 -20.44 20.09 -16.83
N HIS A 378 -20.02 19.40 -17.91
CA HIS A 378 -20.92 18.81 -18.89
C HIS A 378 -20.60 17.33 -19.15
N ALA A 379 -21.63 16.48 -19.13
CA ALA A 379 -21.48 15.06 -19.46
C ALA A 379 -22.67 14.49 -20.22
N ILE A 380 -22.37 13.62 -21.19
CA ILE A 380 -23.36 12.76 -21.85
C ILE A 380 -23.29 11.39 -21.15
N ILE A 381 -24.39 11.01 -20.53
CA ILE A 381 -24.41 9.80 -19.69
C ILE A 381 -25.15 8.69 -20.43
N ASP A 382 -24.44 7.58 -20.64
CA ASP A 382 -25.01 6.32 -21.11
C ASP A 382 -25.06 5.32 -19.94
N ALA A 383 -26.17 5.34 -19.20
CA ALA A 383 -26.42 4.48 -18.06
C ALA A 383 -27.52 3.42 -18.32
N SER A 384 -28.04 3.35 -19.55
CA SER A 384 -29.12 2.41 -19.91
C SER A 384 -28.72 0.94 -19.74
N HIS A 385 -27.45 0.63 -19.91
CA HIS A 385 -26.86 -0.69 -19.77
C HIS A 385 -26.06 -0.86 -18.47
N SER A 386 -26.46 -0.15 -17.41
CA SER A 386 -25.89 -0.38 -16.08
C SER A 386 -26.13 -1.84 -15.64
N PHE A 387 -25.08 -2.50 -15.17
CA PHE A 387 -25.10 -3.93 -14.82
C PHE A 387 -24.78 -4.18 -13.34
N SER A 388 -24.44 -3.16 -12.59
CA SER A 388 -24.01 -3.25 -11.21
C SER A 388 -24.64 -2.16 -10.35
N HIS A 389 -24.84 -2.48 -9.07
CA HIS A 389 -25.29 -1.54 -8.07
C HIS A 389 -24.43 -0.26 -8.07
N GLY A 390 -25.08 0.89 -7.96
CA GLY A 390 -24.44 2.19 -7.82
C GLY A 390 -23.90 2.83 -9.10
N GLN A 391 -23.80 2.11 -10.24
CA GLN A 391 -23.22 2.68 -11.48
C GLN A 391 -23.96 3.92 -11.95
N THR A 392 -25.29 3.89 -11.99
CA THR A 392 -26.11 5.02 -12.39
C THR A 392 -25.92 6.21 -11.46
N TYR A 393 -25.94 5.98 -10.15
CA TYR A 393 -25.67 7.03 -9.16
C TYR A 393 -24.26 7.64 -9.35
N VAL A 394 -23.24 6.79 -9.55
CA VAL A 394 -21.88 7.27 -9.80
C VAL A 394 -21.84 8.14 -11.05
N ALA A 395 -22.44 7.69 -12.16
CA ALA A 395 -22.45 8.45 -13.42
C ALA A 395 -23.11 9.82 -13.26
N LEU A 396 -24.31 9.87 -12.71
CA LEU A 396 -25.08 11.11 -12.54
C LEU A 396 -24.37 12.06 -11.55
N SER A 397 -23.78 11.52 -10.48
CA SER A 397 -23.06 12.31 -9.46
C SER A 397 -21.74 12.89 -9.95
N ARG A 398 -21.30 12.59 -11.19
CA ARG A 398 -20.12 13.21 -11.80
C ARG A 398 -20.39 14.65 -12.25
N CYS A 399 -21.64 14.98 -12.61
CA CYS A 399 -22.02 16.33 -13.00
C CYS A 399 -22.15 17.27 -11.80
N ARG A 400 -21.81 18.54 -12.01
CA ARG A 400 -22.00 19.59 -11.01
C ARG A 400 -23.46 20.03 -10.90
N SER A 401 -24.15 20.09 -12.04
CA SER A 401 -25.53 20.56 -12.15
C SER A 401 -26.39 19.63 -13.01
N LEU A 402 -27.69 19.77 -12.88
CA LEU A 402 -28.65 19.06 -13.74
C LEU A 402 -28.56 19.54 -15.18
N GLU A 403 -28.32 20.82 -15.41
CA GLU A 403 -28.24 21.45 -16.73
C GLU A 403 -27.03 20.94 -17.54
N GLY A 404 -25.92 20.68 -16.89
CA GLY A 404 -24.71 20.12 -17.54
C GLY A 404 -24.84 18.67 -17.97
N MET A 405 -25.90 17.98 -17.55
CA MET A 405 -26.14 16.58 -17.86
C MET A 405 -27.00 16.40 -19.11
N VAL A 406 -26.58 15.48 -19.98
CA VAL A 406 -27.39 14.96 -21.09
C VAL A 406 -27.48 13.45 -20.96
N LEU A 407 -28.64 12.88 -21.07
CA LEU A 407 -28.86 11.43 -21.15
C LEU A 407 -28.87 11.02 -22.63
N SER A 408 -28.05 10.04 -23.00
CA SER A 408 -28.01 9.48 -24.36
C SER A 408 -29.23 8.59 -24.65
N GLN A 409 -29.80 8.01 -23.60
CA GLN A 409 -31.04 7.22 -23.62
C GLN A 409 -31.87 7.52 -22.36
N PRO A 410 -33.21 7.34 -22.43
CA PRO A 410 -34.05 7.55 -21.28
C PRO A 410 -33.65 6.63 -20.13
N LEU A 411 -33.60 7.18 -18.93
CA LEU A 411 -33.34 6.43 -17.73
C LEU A 411 -34.60 5.61 -17.39
N SER A 412 -34.43 4.30 -17.26
CA SER A 412 -35.50 3.39 -16.85
C SER A 412 -35.33 2.94 -15.39
N ARG A 413 -36.40 2.40 -14.79
CA ARG A 413 -36.28 1.83 -13.44
C ARG A 413 -35.26 0.68 -13.38
N SER A 414 -35.09 -0.08 -14.46
CA SER A 414 -34.14 -1.17 -14.55
C SER A 414 -32.67 -0.70 -14.58
N ALA A 415 -32.43 0.56 -14.92
CA ALA A 415 -31.07 1.13 -14.87
C ALA A 415 -30.64 1.53 -13.45
N ILE A 416 -31.57 1.63 -12.50
CA ILE A 416 -31.31 1.91 -11.10
C ILE A 416 -31.30 0.59 -10.35
N ILE A 417 -30.10 0.01 -10.27
CA ILE A 417 -29.89 -1.26 -9.57
C ILE A 417 -29.59 -0.94 -8.12
N SER A 418 -30.47 -1.34 -7.20
CA SER A 418 -30.25 -1.26 -5.76
C SER A 418 -29.85 -2.63 -5.22
N ASP A 419 -29.14 -2.61 -4.10
CA ASP A 419 -28.81 -3.81 -3.34
C ASP A 419 -29.49 -3.72 -1.97
N GLN A 420 -30.47 -4.59 -1.75
CA GLN A 420 -31.23 -4.64 -0.49
C GLN A 420 -30.32 -4.86 0.73
N THR A 421 -29.18 -5.53 0.54
CA THR A 421 -28.19 -5.75 1.60
C THR A 421 -27.54 -4.45 2.03
N VAL A 422 -27.21 -3.60 1.05
CA VAL A 422 -26.64 -2.26 1.29
C VAL A 422 -27.69 -1.36 1.96
N ASP A 423 -28.92 -1.41 1.49
CA ASP A 423 -30.02 -0.61 2.06
C ASP A 423 -30.29 -1.02 3.51
N ALA A 424 -30.37 -2.32 3.80
CA ALA A 424 -30.53 -2.84 5.15
C ALA A 424 -29.33 -2.48 6.06
N PHE A 425 -28.12 -2.58 5.55
CA PHE A 425 -26.92 -2.21 6.28
C PHE A 425 -26.94 -0.73 6.66
N ASN A 426 -27.19 0.16 5.70
CA ASN A 426 -27.20 1.60 5.94
C ASN A 426 -28.37 2.04 6.85
N GLY A 427 -29.52 1.37 6.77
CA GLY A 427 -30.68 1.62 7.64
C GLY A 427 -30.42 1.32 9.12
N ASN A 428 -29.44 0.46 9.41
CA ASN A 428 -29.07 0.05 10.76
C ASN A 428 -27.88 0.85 11.33
N LEU A 429 -27.30 1.79 10.56
CA LEU A 429 -26.16 2.57 11.02
C LEU A 429 -26.60 3.57 12.12
N THR A 430 -25.97 3.47 13.26
CA THR A 430 -26.16 4.42 14.36
C THR A 430 -24.85 5.16 14.61
N PRO A 431 -24.84 6.51 14.49
CA PRO A 431 -23.63 7.27 14.79
C PRO A 431 -23.30 7.16 16.28
N PRO A 432 -22.00 7.12 16.64
CA PRO A 432 -21.59 7.08 18.04
C PRO A 432 -21.93 8.39 18.75
N THR A 433 -22.31 8.29 20.02
CA THR A 433 -22.51 9.48 20.87
C THR A 433 -21.16 9.97 21.42
N HIS A 434 -21.13 11.20 21.92
CA HIS A 434 -19.94 11.73 22.62
C HIS A 434 -19.56 10.88 23.83
N GLU A 435 -20.54 10.35 24.56
CA GLU A 435 -20.30 9.47 25.70
C GLU A 435 -19.65 8.16 25.26
N THR A 436 -20.10 7.59 24.14
CA THR A 436 -19.48 6.37 23.55
C THR A 436 -18.01 6.62 23.20
N ILE A 437 -17.72 7.76 22.57
CA ILE A 437 -16.34 8.12 22.19
C ILE A 437 -15.47 8.31 23.44
N SER A 438 -15.96 9.03 24.46
CA SER A 438 -15.24 9.25 25.70
C SER A 438 -14.96 7.95 26.47
N ALA A 439 -15.93 7.03 26.48
CA ALA A 439 -15.75 5.71 27.08
C ALA A 439 -14.67 4.88 26.33
N LEU A 440 -14.65 4.95 25.00
CA LEU A 440 -13.62 4.27 24.17
C LEU A 440 -12.23 4.91 24.35
N GLU A 441 -12.15 6.22 24.50
CA GLU A 441 -10.90 6.93 24.79
C GLU A 441 -10.32 6.48 26.13
N LEU A 442 -11.17 6.41 27.16
CA LEU A 442 -10.78 5.90 28.46
C LEU A 442 -10.33 4.44 28.38
N GLN A 443 -11.13 3.59 27.72
CA GLN A 443 -10.80 2.18 27.53
C GLN A 443 -9.47 1.97 26.82
N TYR A 444 -9.21 2.76 25.77
CA TYR A 444 -7.95 2.71 25.01
C TYR A 444 -6.75 3.12 25.87
N SER A 445 -6.92 4.14 26.67
CA SER A 445 -5.91 4.60 27.61
C SER A 445 -5.56 3.53 28.65
N VAL A 446 -6.59 2.91 29.25
CA VAL A 446 -6.43 1.77 30.15
C VAL A 446 -5.71 0.62 29.49
N GLN A 447 -6.06 0.34 28.23
CA GLN A 447 -5.43 -0.73 27.45
C GLN A 447 -3.94 -0.46 27.18
N MET A 448 -3.54 0.78 26.89
CA MET A 448 -2.14 1.13 26.65
C MET A 448 -1.30 1.05 27.91
N ILE A 449 -1.83 1.49 29.06
CA ILE A 449 -1.17 1.32 30.36
C ILE A 449 -1.07 -0.17 30.70
N TYR A 450 -2.13 -0.94 30.45
CA TYR A 450 -2.10 -2.40 30.64
C TYR A 450 -1.03 -3.05 29.77
N GLU A 451 -0.96 -2.68 28.48
CA GLU A 451 0.05 -3.23 27.57
C GLU A 451 1.48 -2.93 28.04
N LEU A 452 1.74 -1.73 28.61
CA LEU A 452 3.04 -1.41 29.19
C LEU A 452 3.45 -2.41 30.26
N PHE A 453 2.51 -2.82 31.14
CA PHE A 453 2.75 -3.70 32.29
C PHE A 453 2.32 -5.17 32.06
N ASP A 454 1.99 -5.57 30.83
CA ASP A 454 1.68 -6.97 30.51
C ASP A 454 2.94 -7.72 30.07
N PHE A 455 3.27 -8.80 30.79
CA PHE A 455 4.45 -9.65 30.53
C PHE A 455 4.08 -11.03 29.97
N ARG A 456 2.80 -11.29 29.65
CA ARG A 456 2.30 -12.62 29.25
C ARG A 456 2.88 -13.07 27.92
N GLN A 457 3.00 -12.16 26.94
CA GLN A 457 3.61 -12.48 25.65
C GLN A 457 5.08 -12.87 25.83
N MET A 458 5.83 -12.10 26.62
CA MET A 458 7.22 -12.40 26.95
C MET A 458 7.35 -13.72 27.72
N GLN A 459 6.39 -14.05 28.59
CA GLN A 459 6.34 -15.35 29.25
C GLN A 459 6.11 -16.49 28.26
N SER A 460 5.22 -16.32 27.28
CA SER A 460 4.96 -17.34 26.25
C SER A 460 6.21 -17.62 25.41
N SER A 461 6.98 -16.61 25.02
CA SER A 461 8.24 -16.79 24.30
C SER A 461 9.34 -17.44 25.18
N TYR A 462 9.37 -17.09 26.46
CA TYR A 462 10.22 -17.76 27.44
C TYR A 462 9.85 -19.25 27.59
N ASP A 463 8.58 -19.61 27.70
CA ASP A 463 8.13 -21.01 27.84
C ASP A 463 8.52 -21.84 26.59
N LEU A 464 8.45 -21.26 25.40
CA LEU A 464 8.94 -21.90 24.17
C LEU A 464 10.47 -22.10 24.18
N LEU A 465 11.21 -21.11 24.68
CA LEU A 465 12.67 -21.23 24.86
C LEU A 465 13.01 -22.30 25.90
N LEU A 466 12.33 -22.32 27.04
CA LEU A 466 12.55 -23.29 28.12
C LEU A 466 12.36 -24.74 27.64
N ARG A 467 11.30 -25.00 26.83
CA ARG A 467 11.09 -26.32 26.21
C ARG A 467 12.25 -26.70 25.29
N CYS A 468 12.77 -25.78 24.49
CA CYS A 468 13.94 -26.03 23.64
C CYS A 468 15.21 -26.33 24.46
N LEU A 469 15.40 -25.59 25.55
CA LEU A 469 16.52 -25.85 26.47
C LEU A 469 16.40 -27.22 27.16
N ALA A 470 15.19 -27.59 27.55
CA ALA A 470 14.94 -28.91 28.15
C ALA A 470 15.25 -30.04 27.17
N GLU A 471 14.82 -29.94 25.95
CA GLU A 471 14.94 -30.97 24.92
C GLU A 471 16.39 -31.13 24.41
N PHE A 472 17.13 -30.07 24.19
CA PHE A 472 18.40 -30.12 23.45
C PHE A 472 19.64 -29.70 24.28
N TYR A 473 19.48 -29.01 25.41
CA TYR A 473 20.60 -28.36 26.10
C TYR A 473 20.71 -28.72 27.59
N SER A 474 19.69 -29.33 28.19
CA SER A 474 19.67 -29.60 29.62
C SER A 474 20.79 -30.53 30.08
N SER A 475 21.19 -31.51 29.28
CA SER A 475 22.30 -32.44 29.60
C SER A 475 23.68 -31.78 29.43
N LYS A 476 23.86 -30.91 28.43
CA LYS A 476 25.15 -30.28 28.13
C LYS A 476 25.38 -29.03 28.99
N TYR A 477 24.31 -28.30 29.33
CA TYR A 477 24.35 -27.05 30.07
C TYR A 477 23.37 -27.04 31.27
N PRO A 478 23.50 -27.97 32.22
CA PRO A 478 22.51 -28.15 33.31
C PRO A 478 22.39 -26.91 34.19
N ARG A 479 23.49 -26.18 34.41
CA ARG A 479 23.49 -24.96 35.22
C ARG A 479 22.64 -23.83 34.55
N VAL A 480 22.82 -23.59 33.26
CA VAL A 480 22.05 -22.58 32.52
C VAL A 480 20.57 -23.00 32.47
N PHE A 481 20.29 -24.27 32.21
CA PHE A 481 18.92 -24.78 32.21
C PHE A 481 18.22 -24.54 33.56
N ASN A 482 18.89 -24.82 34.68
CA ASN A 482 18.34 -24.57 36.02
C ASN A 482 18.11 -23.07 36.30
N GLU A 483 19.02 -22.19 35.83
CA GLU A 483 18.84 -20.74 35.93
C GLU A 483 17.59 -20.27 35.15
N TYR A 484 17.35 -20.81 33.94
CA TYR A 484 16.11 -20.56 33.21
C TYR A 484 14.89 -21.14 33.89
N GLN A 485 14.94 -22.33 34.48
CA GLN A 485 13.80 -22.88 35.24
C GLN A 485 13.39 -21.98 36.42
N GLN A 486 14.34 -21.38 37.11
CA GLN A 486 14.04 -20.44 38.19
C GLN A 486 13.33 -19.17 37.75
N MET A 487 13.49 -18.75 36.45
CA MET A 487 12.79 -17.57 35.90
C MET A 487 11.27 -17.74 35.91
N ALA A 488 10.73 -18.96 35.93
CA ALA A 488 9.27 -19.18 36.03
C ALA A 488 8.67 -18.48 37.26
N VAL A 489 9.39 -18.48 38.39
CA VAL A 489 8.98 -17.82 39.63
C VAL A 489 8.96 -16.29 39.43
N VAL A 490 9.95 -15.76 38.70
CA VAL A 490 10.02 -14.31 38.39
C VAL A 490 8.82 -13.90 37.53
N PHE A 491 8.47 -14.67 36.50
CA PHE A 491 7.30 -14.40 35.65
C PHE A 491 5.99 -14.46 36.41
N LYS A 492 5.83 -15.48 37.27
CA LYS A 492 4.65 -15.61 38.16
C LYS A 492 4.51 -14.36 39.05
N SER A 493 5.62 -13.90 39.63
CA SER A 493 5.64 -12.67 40.43
C SER A 493 5.33 -11.42 39.64
N LEU A 494 5.96 -11.25 38.45
CA LEU A 494 5.71 -10.11 37.55
C LEU A 494 4.22 -10.01 37.19
N ASN A 495 3.64 -11.08 36.66
CA ASN A 495 2.24 -11.11 36.24
C ASN A 495 1.28 -10.92 37.44
N GLY A 496 1.55 -11.56 38.56
CA GLY A 496 0.71 -11.39 39.76
C GLY A 496 0.70 -9.97 40.32
N VAL A 497 1.82 -9.25 40.26
CA VAL A 497 1.88 -7.83 40.65
C VAL A 497 1.26 -6.95 39.58
N ALA A 498 1.46 -7.26 38.28
CA ALA A 498 0.86 -6.53 37.18
C ALA A 498 -0.68 -6.58 37.21
N ASP A 499 -1.26 -7.74 37.53
CA ASP A 499 -2.71 -7.88 37.66
C ASP A 499 -3.27 -7.05 38.82
N LYS A 500 -2.60 -7.01 39.97
CA LYS A 500 -2.99 -6.13 41.10
C LYS A 500 -2.84 -4.64 40.72
N PHE A 501 -1.78 -4.31 40.01
CA PHE A 501 -1.53 -2.96 39.55
C PHE A 501 -2.60 -2.50 38.55
N ARG A 502 -3.03 -3.41 37.66
CA ARG A 502 -4.13 -3.18 36.71
C ARG A 502 -5.41 -2.75 37.42
N VAL A 503 -5.81 -3.46 38.47
CA VAL A 503 -7.01 -3.09 39.24
C VAL A 503 -6.89 -1.66 39.81
N GLN A 504 -5.72 -1.29 40.35
CA GLN A 504 -5.51 0.02 40.96
C GLN A 504 -5.65 1.16 39.95
N TYR A 505 -4.90 1.13 38.82
CA TYR A 505 -4.99 2.25 37.87
C TYR A 505 -6.32 2.27 37.10
N THR A 506 -7.00 1.12 36.95
CA THR A 506 -8.36 1.11 36.39
C THR A 506 -9.34 1.81 37.33
N GLN A 507 -9.21 1.62 38.65
CA GLN A 507 -10.02 2.34 39.64
C GLN A 507 -9.70 3.83 39.65
N MET A 508 -8.43 4.21 39.54
CA MET A 508 -8.02 5.63 39.47
C MET A 508 -8.60 6.33 38.23
N LEU A 509 -8.56 5.68 37.07
CA LEU A 509 -9.13 6.21 35.82
C LEU A 509 -10.67 6.21 35.83
N ALA A 510 -11.31 5.29 36.55
CA ALA A 510 -12.76 5.32 36.73
C ALA A 510 -13.22 6.48 37.63
N ALA A 511 -12.38 6.88 38.58
CA ALA A 511 -12.66 8.03 39.48
C ALA A 511 -12.37 9.39 38.80
N ASP A 512 -11.32 9.43 37.98
CA ASP A 512 -10.92 10.62 37.19
C ASP A 512 -10.38 10.15 35.85
N ALA A 513 -11.16 10.33 34.78
CA ALA A 513 -10.86 9.85 33.43
C ALA A 513 -9.68 10.58 32.75
N GLN A 514 -8.88 11.36 33.48
CA GLN A 514 -7.75 12.08 32.93
C GLN A 514 -6.43 11.35 33.14
N ILE A 515 -5.78 10.98 32.04
CA ILE A 515 -4.44 10.35 32.08
C ILE A 515 -3.41 11.27 32.71
N SER A 516 -3.55 12.58 32.50
CA SER A 516 -2.67 13.61 33.07
C SER A 516 -2.81 13.81 34.59
N ASN A 517 -3.71 13.06 35.26
CA ASN A 517 -3.84 13.08 36.70
C ASN A 517 -2.49 12.82 37.39
N PRO A 518 -1.95 13.71 38.21
CA PRO A 518 -0.63 13.56 38.81
C PRO A 518 -0.47 12.30 39.68
N ALA A 519 -1.54 11.86 40.34
CA ALA A 519 -1.52 10.64 41.16
C ALA A 519 -1.40 9.40 40.29
N LEU A 520 -2.07 9.35 39.13
CA LEU A 520 -1.95 8.28 38.16
C LEU A 520 -0.55 8.26 37.54
N GLN A 521 -0.02 9.42 37.13
CA GLN A 521 1.32 9.55 36.57
C GLN A 521 2.39 9.08 37.56
N ASP A 522 2.33 9.51 38.81
CA ASP A 522 3.23 9.03 39.87
C ASP A 522 3.14 7.50 40.05
N ARG A 523 1.92 6.97 39.95
CA ARG A 523 1.71 5.53 40.04
C ARG A 523 2.31 4.77 38.88
N ILE A 524 2.20 5.29 37.66
CA ILE A 524 2.82 4.70 36.45
C ILE A 524 4.34 4.73 36.58
N HIS A 525 4.94 5.86 36.98
CA HIS A 525 6.38 6.01 37.18
C HIS A 525 6.92 5.01 38.24
N LYS A 526 6.25 4.90 39.38
CA LYS A 526 6.61 3.92 40.43
C LYS A 526 6.48 2.48 39.94
N GLY A 527 5.44 2.19 39.15
CA GLY A 527 5.25 0.90 38.49
C GLY A 527 6.37 0.59 37.51
N ALA A 528 6.69 1.51 36.62
CA ALA A 528 7.74 1.34 35.63
C ALA A 528 9.10 1.08 36.29
N LYS A 529 9.45 1.83 37.32
CA LYS A 529 10.68 1.62 38.11
C LYS A 529 10.72 0.25 38.77
N TYR A 530 9.62 -0.16 39.40
CA TYR A 530 9.53 -1.48 40.07
C TYR A 530 9.70 -2.64 39.05
N PHE A 531 8.92 -2.62 37.96
CA PHE A 531 8.96 -3.70 36.97
C PHE A 531 10.30 -3.75 36.24
N ARG A 532 10.91 -2.59 35.93
CA ARG A 532 12.25 -2.53 35.35
C ARG A 532 13.29 -3.18 36.26
N GLN A 533 13.27 -2.91 37.55
CA GLN A 533 14.17 -3.52 38.50
C GLN A 533 14.01 -5.07 38.54
N LYS A 534 12.78 -5.55 38.55
CA LYS A 534 12.49 -7.00 38.50
C LYS A 534 12.92 -7.66 37.18
N MET A 535 12.79 -6.96 36.07
CA MET A 535 13.26 -7.43 34.76
C MET A 535 14.77 -7.51 34.64
N GLY A 536 15.53 -6.77 35.48
CA GLY A 536 16.98 -6.80 35.48
C GLY A 536 17.53 -8.22 35.56
N VAL A 537 16.93 -9.10 36.36
CA VAL A 537 17.33 -10.51 36.50
C VAL A 537 17.20 -11.26 35.16
N ILE A 538 16.11 -11.00 34.40
CA ILE A 538 15.85 -11.63 33.11
C ILE A 538 16.86 -11.12 32.07
N THR A 539 17.07 -9.81 32.01
CA THR A 539 18.00 -9.20 31.04
C THR A 539 19.45 -9.59 31.32
N ASP A 540 19.84 -9.76 32.57
CA ASP A 540 21.18 -10.20 32.95
C ASP A 540 21.42 -11.68 32.59
N LEU A 541 20.41 -12.55 32.76
CA LEU A 541 20.50 -13.94 32.31
C LEU A 541 20.64 -14.03 30.80
N ILE A 542 19.83 -13.24 30.04
CA ILE A 542 19.94 -13.17 28.57
C ILE A 542 21.35 -12.77 28.13
N LYS A 543 21.95 -11.73 28.75
CA LYS A 543 23.31 -11.27 28.42
C LYS A 543 24.39 -12.33 28.67
N LYS A 544 24.22 -13.16 29.69
CA LYS A 544 25.16 -14.24 30.06
C LYS A 544 25.00 -15.52 29.25
N THR A 545 23.89 -15.67 28.53
CA THR A 545 23.59 -16.89 27.80
C THR A 545 24.38 -16.96 26.50
N ASN A 546 25.28 -17.92 26.43
CA ASN A 546 26.01 -18.29 25.21
C ASN A 546 26.08 -19.82 25.11
N LEU A 547 25.27 -20.42 24.24
CA LEU A 547 25.14 -21.87 24.12
C LEU A 547 25.56 -22.31 22.70
N GLU A 548 26.36 -23.38 22.63
CA GLU A 548 26.81 -23.96 21.37
C GLU A 548 26.44 -25.44 21.27
N THR A 549 26.02 -25.87 20.08
CA THR A 549 25.72 -27.28 19.76
C THR A 549 26.11 -27.56 18.32
N GLU A 550 26.52 -28.80 18.07
CA GLU A 550 26.79 -29.31 16.72
C GLU A 550 25.50 -29.69 15.97
N ASN A 551 24.43 -29.96 16.70
CA ASN A 551 23.12 -30.25 16.12
C ASN A 551 22.55 -29.01 15.44
N LYS A 552 22.56 -28.99 14.10
CA LYS A 552 22.10 -27.86 13.29
C LYS A 552 20.65 -27.48 13.55
N THR A 553 19.77 -28.46 13.76
CA THR A 553 18.35 -28.25 14.05
C THR A 553 18.16 -27.61 15.42
N ALA A 554 18.80 -28.16 16.46
CA ALA A 554 18.77 -27.58 17.80
C ALA A 554 19.34 -26.17 17.83
N LYS A 555 20.46 -25.92 17.12
CA LYS A 555 21.07 -24.60 17.01
C LYS A 555 20.12 -23.57 16.38
N LYS A 556 19.45 -23.94 15.30
CA LYS A 556 18.49 -23.06 14.63
C LYS A 556 17.29 -22.78 15.53
N GLN A 557 16.67 -23.81 16.12
CA GLN A 557 15.54 -23.64 17.02
C GLN A 557 15.87 -22.79 18.24
N PHE A 558 17.04 -23.00 18.84
CA PHE A 558 17.49 -22.16 19.96
C PHE A 558 17.68 -20.71 19.52
N GLN A 559 18.38 -20.46 18.42
CA GLN A 559 18.62 -19.09 17.94
C GLN A 559 17.30 -18.35 17.67
N ASP A 560 16.34 -19.01 17.01
CA ASP A 560 15.05 -18.41 16.68
C ASP A 560 14.24 -18.09 17.95
N ARG A 561 14.17 -19.00 18.91
CA ARG A 561 13.41 -18.82 20.16
C ARG A 561 14.09 -17.87 21.14
N PHE A 562 15.42 -17.95 21.22
CA PHE A 562 16.21 -17.06 22.08
C PHE A 562 16.17 -15.62 21.58
N SER A 563 16.32 -15.38 20.27
CA SER A 563 16.20 -14.05 19.71
C SER A 563 14.82 -13.43 19.95
N THR A 564 13.74 -14.20 19.73
CA THR A 564 12.38 -13.72 20.00
C THR A 564 12.20 -13.31 21.46
N PHE A 565 12.62 -14.16 22.41
CA PHE A 565 12.52 -13.85 23.83
C PHE A 565 13.39 -12.64 24.23
N ALA A 566 14.60 -12.56 23.72
CA ALA A 566 15.53 -11.46 24.02
C ALA A 566 15.04 -10.13 23.44
N GLU A 567 14.45 -10.12 22.24
CA GLU A 567 13.84 -8.96 21.62
C GLU A 567 12.66 -8.43 22.42
N GLU A 568 11.75 -9.32 22.86
CA GLU A 568 10.61 -8.94 23.70
C GLU A 568 11.03 -8.39 25.06
N ALA A 569 12.03 -9.02 25.70
CA ALA A 569 12.56 -8.55 26.96
C ALA A 569 13.23 -7.17 26.83
N LYS A 570 14.01 -6.96 25.76
CA LYS A 570 14.67 -5.67 25.48
C LYS A 570 13.66 -4.56 25.19
N LEU A 571 12.62 -4.88 24.40
CA LEU A 571 11.52 -3.92 24.13
C LEU A 571 10.86 -3.47 25.42
N LYS A 572 10.45 -4.44 26.26
CA LYS A 572 9.78 -4.17 27.52
C LYS A 572 10.67 -3.36 28.48
N GLU A 573 11.95 -3.73 28.59
CA GLU A 573 12.91 -2.99 29.43
C GLU A 573 13.11 -1.55 28.94
N SER A 574 13.16 -1.34 27.60
CA SER A 574 13.33 -0.01 27.01
C SER A 574 12.11 0.88 27.25
N LEU A 575 10.89 0.34 27.10
CA LEU A 575 9.65 1.06 27.39
C LEU A 575 9.55 1.44 28.87
N LEU A 576 9.80 0.49 29.77
CA LEU A 576 9.77 0.75 31.22
C LEU A 576 10.82 1.78 31.65
N ARG A 577 11.99 1.79 30.99
CA ARG A 577 13.04 2.80 31.23
C ARG A 577 12.56 4.19 30.81
N TYR A 578 11.93 4.30 29.65
CA TYR A 578 11.41 5.57 29.18
C TYR A 578 10.30 6.11 30.09
N GLU A 579 9.33 5.28 30.43
CA GLU A 579 8.14 5.66 31.21
C GLU A 579 8.41 5.89 32.70
N GLN A 580 9.57 5.53 33.21
CA GLN A 580 9.91 5.85 34.60
C GLN A 580 10.36 7.31 34.80
N ASP A 581 10.76 8.00 33.71
CA ASP A 581 11.36 9.33 33.77
C ASP A 581 10.53 10.37 32.96
N THR A 582 9.45 9.96 32.29
CA THR A 582 8.59 10.81 31.44
C THR A 582 7.12 10.65 31.79
N GLU A 583 6.31 11.69 31.57
CA GLU A 583 4.86 11.57 31.67
C GLU A 583 4.32 10.62 30.63
N PHE A 584 3.49 9.67 31.05
CA PHE A 584 2.84 8.73 30.15
C PHE A 584 1.79 9.45 29.30
N SER A 585 1.93 9.36 27.98
CA SER A 585 0.88 9.67 27.03
C SER A 585 0.72 8.51 26.02
N VAL A 586 -0.51 8.25 25.57
CA VAL A 586 -0.76 7.17 24.61
C VAL A 586 0.03 7.40 23.31
N SER A 587 0.08 8.64 22.83
CA SER A 587 0.81 9.01 21.61
C SER A 587 2.31 8.75 21.74
N ASP A 588 2.93 9.22 22.83
CA ASP A 588 4.36 9.01 23.06
C ASP A 588 4.72 7.54 23.29
N TYR A 589 3.86 6.82 24.04
CA TYR A 589 4.03 5.37 24.22
C TYR A 589 4.05 4.63 22.89
N LEU A 590 3.09 4.88 21.99
CA LEU A 590 3.03 4.24 20.67
C LEU A 590 4.25 4.61 19.81
N LYS A 591 4.65 5.88 19.80
CA LYS A 591 5.85 6.36 19.09
C LYS A 591 7.12 5.68 19.60
N LYS A 592 7.32 5.63 20.92
CA LYS A 592 8.50 5.00 21.53
C LYS A 592 8.51 3.49 21.34
N LYS A 593 7.37 2.83 21.50
CA LYS A 593 7.23 1.40 21.24
C LYS A 593 7.72 1.03 19.84
N ALA A 594 7.32 1.79 18.83
CA ALA A 594 7.77 1.54 17.48
C ALA A 594 9.25 1.84 17.27
N GLN A 595 9.76 2.95 17.81
CA GLN A 595 11.20 3.26 17.75
C GLN A 595 12.02 2.12 18.34
N PHE A 596 11.63 1.58 19.51
CA PHE A 596 12.36 0.47 20.15
C PHE A 596 12.22 -0.84 19.37
N LEU A 597 11.04 -1.17 18.83
CA LEU A 597 10.84 -2.35 17.97
C LEU A 597 11.79 -2.32 16.76
N LEU A 598 11.91 -1.18 16.11
CA LEU A 598 12.70 -1.03 14.90
C LEU A 598 14.22 -0.99 15.18
N SER A 599 14.64 -0.39 16.29
CA SER A 599 16.06 -0.31 16.68
C SER A 599 16.66 -1.67 17.08
N GLN A 600 15.85 -2.61 17.54
CA GLN A 600 16.34 -3.94 17.95
C GLN A 600 16.81 -4.79 16.78
N GLU A 601 16.21 -4.64 15.60
CA GLU A 601 16.53 -5.45 14.43
C GLU A 601 17.85 -5.07 13.77
N GLU A 602 18.38 -3.88 14.02
CA GLU A 602 19.71 -3.44 13.53
C GLU A 602 20.85 -4.08 14.30
N GLY A 603 20.68 -4.30 15.60
CA GLY A 603 21.69 -4.95 16.46
C GLY A 603 21.92 -6.44 16.18
N GLY A 604 20.98 -7.12 15.51
CA GLY A 604 21.06 -8.55 15.20
C GLY A 604 21.85 -8.90 13.93
N SER A 605 22.12 -7.94 13.04
CA SER A 605 22.83 -8.20 11.77
C SER A 605 24.33 -7.88 11.79
N SER A 606 24.84 -7.24 12.84
CA SER A 606 26.25 -6.82 12.91
C SER A 606 27.24 -7.89 13.41
N SER A 607 26.78 -9.09 13.76
CA SER A 607 27.66 -10.13 14.32
C SER A 607 28.25 -11.13 13.30
N LYS A 608 28.12 -10.90 11.98
CA LYS A 608 28.67 -11.83 10.96
C LYS A 608 29.76 -11.27 10.03
N SER A 609 30.35 -10.09 10.30
CA SER A 609 31.42 -9.57 9.42
C SER A 609 32.65 -8.99 10.15
N SER A 610 33.07 -9.56 11.28
CA SER A 610 34.36 -9.19 11.85
C SER A 610 35.16 -10.39 12.31
N LYS A 611 35.78 -11.08 11.35
CA LYS A 611 37.05 -11.83 11.62
C LYS A 611 37.82 -11.90 10.30
N ARG A 612 38.72 -10.96 10.12
CA ARG A 612 40.11 -11.06 9.61
C ARG A 612 40.54 -9.69 9.11
N ASN A 613 41.28 -8.96 9.94
CA ASN A 613 42.60 -8.52 9.52
C ASN A 613 43.40 -8.03 10.71
N ARG A 614 44.56 -8.58 10.78
CA ARG A 614 45.65 -8.20 11.69
C ARG A 614 46.49 -7.08 11.05
N ASN A 615 46.93 -6.21 11.91
CA ASN A 615 48.16 -5.39 11.89
C ASN A 615 48.13 -4.02 11.19
N GLY A 616 48.48 -3.04 11.98
CA GLY A 616 49.35 -1.93 11.57
C GLY A 616 48.89 -0.57 12.07
N GLY A 617 49.32 -0.20 13.21
CA GLY A 617 49.83 1.00 13.80
C GLY A 617 49.49 2.39 13.27
N GLY A 618 49.26 3.33 14.19
CA GLY A 618 49.66 4.71 14.00
C GLY A 618 48.56 5.77 14.10
N SER A 619 48.45 6.32 15.30
CA SER A 619 47.99 7.65 15.72
C SER A 619 47.75 8.73 14.64
N THR A 620 46.71 9.54 14.70
CA THR A 620 46.68 10.90 15.28
C THR A 620 45.42 11.66 14.90
N ARG A 621 45.03 12.55 15.77
CA ARG A 621 43.97 13.53 15.82
C ARG A 621 43.78 14.41 14.56
N GLY A 622 42.54 14.87 14.33
CA GLY A 622 42.31 16.16 13.68
C GLY A 622 40.91 16.30 13.01
N SER A 623 40.06 17.00 13.67
CA SER A 623 38.98 17.92 13.26
C SER A 623 38.46 17.99 11.80
N ASP A 624 37.13 18.02 11.74
CA ASP A 624 36.24 18.83 10.87
C ASP A 624 36.52 18.96 9.36
N SER A 625 35.57 18.47 8.60
CA SER A 625 34.81 19.28 7.60
C SER A 625 33.92 18.37 6.71
N LYS A 626 32.65 18.72 6.60
CA LYS A 626 31.70 18.08 5.68
C LYS A 626 32.03 18.47 4.24
N GLU A 627 32.35 17.49 3.40
CA GLU A 627 32.32 17.64 1.95
C GLU A 627 31.25 16.72 1.34
N PRO A 628 30.64 17.09 0.19
CA PRO A 628 29.49 16.40 -0.38
C PRO A 628 29.86 15.04 -0.97
N LYS A 629 29.02 14.03 -0.74
CA LYS A 629 29.17 12.66 -1.27
C LYS A 629 29.12 12.68 -2.79
N ALA A 630 30.15 12.14 -3.42
CA ALA A 630 30.24 11.88 -4.85
C ALA A 630 29.14 10.92 -5.35
N PRO A 631 28.70 10.99 -6.61
CA PRO A 631 27.65 10.16 -7.17
C PRO A 631 28.01 8.67 -7.11
N LYS A 632 27.06 7.83 -6.72
CA LYS A 632 27.25 6.36 -6.65
C LYS A 632 27.47 5.81 -8.06
N ILE A 633 28.65 5.24 -8.31
CA ILE A 633 28.99 4.56 -9.56
C ILE A 633 28.05 3.35 -9.76
N SER A 634 27.46 3.23 -10.95
CA SER A 634 26.56 2.13 -11.34
C SER A 634 27.25 0.77 -11.19
N THR A 635 26.49 -0.26 -10.76
CA THR A 635 27.02 -1.63 -10.62
C THR A 635 27.55 -2.20 -11.94
N LYS A 636 26.98 -1.79 -13.09
CA LYS A 636 27.45 -2.13 -14.43
C LYS A 636 28.80 -1.47 -14.74
N GLU A 637 28.93 -0.22 -14.36
CA GLU A 637 30.15 0.56 -14.54
C GLU A 637 31.30 0.05 -13.69
N ILE A 638 31.02 -0.44 -12.47
CA ILE A 638 32.05 -1.10 -11.65
C ILE A 638 32.60 -2.35 -12.33
N SER A 639 31.71 -3.23 -12.90
CA SER A 639 32.16 -4.40 -13.67
C SER A 639 32.98 -3.99 -14.90
N TYR A 640 32.56 -2.94 -15.60
CA TYR A 640 33.25 -2.44 -16.77
C TYR A 640 34.62 -1.86 -16.44
N ASN A 641 34.74 -1.14 -15.34
CA ASN A 641 36.02 -0.61 -14.88
C ASN A 641 37.00 -1.70 -14.48
N LEU A 642 36.53 -2.75 -13.82
CA LEU A 642 37.37 -3.93 -13.51
C LEU A 642 37.81 -4.66 -14.80
N PHE A 643 36.92 -4.77 -15.77
CA PHE A 643 37.25 -5.33 -17.08
C PHE A 643 38.29 -4.50 -17.82
N LYS A 644 38.18 -3.16 -17.78
CA LYS A 644 39.20 -2.23 -18.31
C LYS A 644 40.58 -2.36 -17.64
N GLN A 645 40.59 -2.75 -16.36
CA GLN A 645 41.81 -3.00 -15.62
C GLN A 645 42.50 -4.33 -15.98
N GLY A 646 41.90 -5.10 -16.94
CA GLY A 646 42.45 -6.34 -17.45
C GLY A 646 42.02 -7.60 -16.70
N LEU A 647 41.06 -7.51 -15.76
CA LEU A 647 40.51 -8.69 -15.09
C LEU A 647 39.66 -9.51 -16.04
N SER A 648 39.80 -10.84 -16.00
CA SER A 648 38.91 -11.73 -16.74
C SER A 648 37.51 -11.76 -16.13
N ILE A 649 36.51 -12.17 -16.92
CA ILE A 649 35.12 -12.26 -16.46
C ILE A 649 35.00 -13.14 -15.21
N ASP A 650 35.74 -14.24 -15.15
CA ASP A 650 35.76 -15.15 -14.00
C ASP A 650 36.38 -14.50 -12.76
N GLN A 651 37.45 -13.71 -12.94
CA GLN A 651 38.06 -12.94 -11.86
C GLN A 651 37.12 -11.83 -11.33
N ILE A 652 36.44 -11.12 -12.22
CA ILE A 652 35.45 -10.11 -11.85
C ILE A 652 34.27 -10.74 -11.11
N ALA A 653 33.83 -11.93 -11.55
CA ALA A 653 32.77 -12.69 -10.89
C ALA A 653 33.13 -13.07 -9.45
N VAL A 654 34.36 -13.53 -9.26
CA VAL A 654 34.90 -13.87 -7.92
C VAL A 654 35.05 -12.62 -7.04
N GLU A 655 35.65 -11.55 -7.56
CA GLU A 655 35.91 -10.31 -6.81
C GLU A 655 34.63 -9.63 -6.38
N ARG A 656 33.61 -9.65 -7.24
CA ARG A 656 32.31 -9.05 -6.96
C ARG A 656 31.31 -9.99 -6.29
N ASN A 657 31.67 -11.24 -6.07
CA ASN A 657 30.79 -12.29 -5.54
C ASN A 657 29.48 -12.43 -6.34
N LEU A 658 29.58 -12.38 -7.67
CA LEU A 658 28.49 -12.49 -8.63
C LEU A 658 28.71 -13.70 -9.57
N THR A 659 27.65 -14.16 -10.22
CA THR A 659 27.78 -15.22 -11.22
C THR A 659 28.39 -14.67 -12.53
N LYS A 660 29.07 -15.53 -13.30
CA LYS A 660 29.61 -15.21 -14.62
C LYS A 660 28.55 -14.60 -15.54
N GLY A 661 27.35 -15.20 -15.56
CA GLY A 661 26.21 -14.69 -16.34
C GLY A 661 25.78 -13.28 -15.94
N THR A 662 25.84 -12.94 -14.65
CA THR A 662 25.55 -11.59 -14.16
C THR A 662 26.60 -10.59 -14.63
N ILE A 663 27.89 -10.94 -14.57
CA ILE A 663 28.96 -10.06 -15.06
C ILE A 663 28.84 -9.84 -16.57
N ILE A 664 28.54 -10.87 -17.34
CA ILE A 664 28.29 -10.73 -18.79
C ILE A 664 27.10 -9.80 -19.04
N GLY A 665 25.99 -9.97 -18.29
CA GLY A 665 24.86 -9.04 -18.34
C GLY A 665 25.20 -7.58 -18.00
N HIS A 666 26.16 -7.35 -17.08
CA HIS A 666 26.68 -6.00 -16.80
C HIS A 666 27.51 -5.42 -17.94
N LEU A 667 28.18 -6.28 -18.70
CA LEU A 667 29.08 -5.87 -19.80
C LEU A 667 28.37 -5.79 -21.16
N THR A 668 27.22 -6.46 -21.32
CA THR A 668 26.40 -6.47 -22.57
C THR A 668 26.10 -5.06 -23.12
N PRO A 669 25.70 -4.05 -22.32
CA PRO A 669 25.50 -2.70 -22.83
C PRO A 669 26.77 -2.12 -23.50
N TYR A 670 27.93 -2.39 -22.96
CA TYR A 670 29.22 -1.89 -23.47
C TYR A 670 29.67 -2.66 -24.74
N VAL A 671 29.14 -3.88 -24.96
CA VAL A 671 29.29 -4.60 -26.24
C VAL A 671 28.41 -3.95 -27.30
N LYS A 672 27.15 -3.61 -26.95
CA LYS A 672 26.25 -2.86 -27.86
C LYS A 672 26.81 -1.50 -28.27
N GLU A 673 27.44 -0.82 -27.33
CA GLU A 673 28.11 0.46 -27.58
C GLU A 673 29.47 0.33 -28.35
N GLY A 674 29.87 -0.87 -28.72
CA GLY A 674 31.17 -1.11 -29.41
C GLY A 674 32.41 -0.93 -28.53
N LYS A 675 32.24 -0.72 -27.22
CA LYS A 675 33.36 -0.52 -26.27
C LYS A 675 34.08 -1.82 -25.88
N ILE A 676 33.41 -2.96 -26.07
CA ILE A 676 33.96 -4.30 -25.83
C ILE A 676 33.64 -5.15 -27.05
N GLY A 677 34.65 -5.87 -27.60
CA GLY A 677 34.46 -6.74 -28.73
C GLY A 677 33.64 -7.99 -28.38
N LEU A 678 32.62 -8.32 -29.15
CA LEU A 678 31.77 -9.53 -28.92
C LEU A 678 32.60 -10.82 -28.85
N ARG A 679 33.74 -10.87 -29.58
CA ARG A 679 34.65 -12.04 -29.60
C ARG A 679 35.31 -12.33 -28.25
N THR A 680 35.27 -11.40 -27.30
CA THR A 680 35.73 -11.61 -25.96
C THR A 680 34.85 -12.59 -25.18
N PHE A 681 33.60 -12.73 -25.59
CA PHE A 681 32.57 -13.52 -24.88
C PHE A 681 32.27 -14.83 -25.63
N ILE A 682 32.12 -14.77 -26.95
CA ILE A 682 31.62 -15.89 -27.74
C ILE A 682 32.38 -16.00 -29.09
N SER A 683 32.67 -17.24 -29.52
CA SER A 683 33.28 -17.50 -30.82
C SER A 683 32.32 -17.30 -31.98
N THR A 684 32.84 -16.98 -33.17
CA THR A 684 32.06 -16.75 -34.38
C THR A 684 31.14 -17.93 -34.70
N SER A 685 31.65 -19.14 -34.61
CA SER A 685 30.87 -20.38 -34.93
C SER A 685 29.70 -20.59 -33.95
N ARG A 686 29.86 -20.24 -32.68
CA ARG A 686 28.77 -20.36 -31.67
C ARG A 686 27.72 -19.26 -31.86
N GLU A 687 28.14 -18.04 -32.15
CA GLU A 687 27.26 -16.93 -32.47
C GLU A 687 26.39 -17.24 -33.68
N GLU A 688 27.03 -17.64 -34.82
CA GLU A 688 26.32 -17.93 -36.07
C GLU A 688 25.25 -19.01 -35.88
N LYS A 689 25.55 -20.06 -35.12
CA LYS A 689 24.59 -21.13 -34.84
C LYS A 689 23.41 -20.66 -34.00
N ILE A 690 23.65 -19.87 -32.94
CA ILE A 690 22.58 -19.35 -32.11
C ILE A 690 21.71 -18.36 -32.92
N ARG A 691 22.34 -17.41 -33.63
CA ARG A 691 21.67 -16.42 -34.46
C ARG A 691 20.86 -17.09 -35.59
N GLY A 692 21.47 -18.02 -36.33
CA GLY A 692 20.79 -18.74 -37.39
C GLY A 692 19.65 -19.64 -36.90
N PHE A 693 19.70 -20.14 -35.69
CA PHE A 693 18.57 -20.87 -35.09
C PHE A 693 17.42 -19.90 -34.72
N MET A 694 17.71 -18.79 -34.06
CA MET A 694 16.70 -17.78 -33.67
C MET A 694 16.01 -17.13 -34.89
N GLU A 695 16.75 -16.91 -35.97
CA GLU A 695 16.19 -16.37 -37.22
C GLU A 695 15.25 -17.37 -37.93
N LYS A 696 15.48 -18.67 -37.78
CA LYS A 696 14.63 -19.71 -38.34
C LYS A 696 13.41 -20.05 -37.49
N HIS A 697 13.47 -19.75 -36.21
CA HIS A 697 12.44 -20.09 -35.22
C HIS A 697 12.04 -18.89 -34.38
N PRO A 698 11.50 -17.84 -35.01
CA PRO A 698 11.10 -16.61 -34.31
C PRO A 698 9.93 -16.80 -33.34
N GLU A 699 9.23 -17.95 -33.44
CA GLU A 699 8.12 -18.32 -32.54
C GLU A 699 8.58 -18.84 -31.17
N ILE A 700 9.87 -19.15 -30.98
CA ILE A 700 10.39 -19.69 -29.72
C ILE A 700 10.91 -18.52 -28.86
N GLU A 701 10.16 -18.11 -27.84
CA GLU A 701 10.50 -17.01 -26.93
C GLU A 701 11.31 -17.48 -25.71
N HIS A 702 11.23 -18.75 -25.34
CA HIS A 702 11.87 -19.25 -24.11
C HIS A 702 13.29 -19.78 -24.36
N PHE A 703 14.27 -19.14 -23.72
CA PHE A 703 15.70 -19.54 -23.87
C PHE A 703 16.00 -21.00 -23.48
N GLY A 704 15.14 -21.59 -22.62
CA GLY A 704 15.22 -23.03 -22.29
C GLY A 704 15.00 -23.93 -23.48
N GLU A 705 13.98 -23.65 -24.28
CA GLU A 705 13.61 -24.39 -25.48
C GLU A 705 14.67 -24.21 -26.56
N ILE A 706 15.22 -23.01 -26.73
CA ILE A 706 16.32 -22.72 -27.64
C ILE A 706 17.57 -23.55 -27.26
N LYS A 707 17.88 -23.62 -25.96
CA LYS A 707 19.02 -24.41 -25.46
C LYS A 707 18.86 -25.90 -25.73
N GLU A 708 17.66 -26.45 -25.49
CA GLU A 708 17.36 -27.86 -25.76
C GLU A 708 17.41 -28.17 -27.24
N ALA A 709 16.82 -27.33 -28.08
CA ALA A 709 16.82 -27.48 -29.52
C ALA A 709 18.23 -27.40 -30.16
N LEU A 710 19.12 -26.63 -29.53
CA LEU A 710 20.56 -26.58 -29.91
C LEU A 710 21.39 -27.70 -29.26
N GLY A 711 20.76 -28.75 -28.72
CA GLY A 711 21.42 -29.92 -28.18
C GLY A 711 22.09 -29.73 -26.81
N GLY A 712 21.69 -28.73 -26.05
CA GLY A 712 22.16 -28.48 -24.67
C GLY A 712 23.61 -27.96 -24.53
N ALA A 713 24.35 -27.81 -25.63
CA ALA A 713 25.78 -27.49 -25.67
C ALA A 713 26.10 -26.00 -25.45
N TYR A 714 25.04 -25.16 -25.28
CA TYR A 714 25.15 -23.72 -25.14
C TYR A 714 24.68 -23.28 -23.76
N GLU A 715 25.35 -22.25 -23.16
CA GLU A 715 24.98 -21.71 -21.91
C GLU A 715 23.86 -20.68 -22.08
N TYR A 716 22.98 -20.53 -21.05
CA TYR A 716 21.89 -19.57 -21.09
C TYR A 716 22.34 -18.13 -21.36
N TRP A 717 23.52 -17.73 -20.83
CA TRP A 717 24.05 -16.39 -21.05
C TRP A 717 24.50 -16.15 -22.48
N GLU A 718 24.95 -17.17 -23.20
CA GLU A 718 25.33 -17.08 -24.64
C GLU A 718 24.09 -16.79 -25.50
N ILE A 719 23.02 -17.53 -25.24
CA ILE A 719 21.74 -17.37 -25.93
C ILE A 719 21.17 -15.97 -25.67
N LYS A 720 21.15 -15.56 -24.39
CA LYS A 720 20.67 -14.24 -24.00
C LYS A 720 21.52 -13.10 -24.59
N LEU A 721 22.83 -13.22 -24.59
CA LEU A 721 23.73 -12.19 -25.18
C LEU A 721 23.42 -11.99 -26.67
N ILE A 722 23.29 -13.07 -27.44
CA ILE A 722 22.98 -12.97 -28.87
C ILE A 722 21.58 -12.43 -29.10
N HIS A 723 20.58 -12.90 -28.35
CA HIS A 723 19.23 -12.35 -28.39
C HIS A 723 19.21 -10.83 -28.12
N ASP A 724 19.86 -10.38 -27.04
CA ASP A 724 19.93 -8.96 -26.69
C ASP A 724 20.64 -8.10 -27.75
N LEU A 725 21.59 -8.67 -28.49
CA LEU A 725 22.24 -8.00 -29.62
C LEU A 725 21.33 -7.93 -30.83
N MET A 726 20.59 -9.01 -31.15
CA MET A 726 19.65 -9.04 -32.30
C MET A 726 18.47 -8.06 -32.10
N GLN A 727 18.07 -7.80 -30.87
CA GLN A 727 17.04 -6.80 -30.55
C GLN A 727 17.54 -5.35 -30.70
N GLY A 728 18.85 -5.13 -30.69
CA GLY A 728 19.47 -3.80 -30.90
C GLY A 728 19.78 -3.47 -32.35
N ASP A 729 19.69 -4.46 -33.26
CA ASP A 729 19.91 -4.31 -34.72
C ASP A 729 18.58 -4.07 -35.50
N LYS A 730 17.45 -3.98 -34.79
CA LYS A 730 16.14 -3.58 -35.29
C LYS A 730 15.82 -2.20 -34.74
#